data_e396f1a20c937a8de8ace51391d4d2c5
#
_entry.id   e396f1a20c937a8de8ace51391d4d2c5
#
_cell.length_a   1.000
_cell.length_b   1.000
_cell.length_c   1.000
_cell.angle_alpha   90.00
_cell.angle_beta   90.00
_cell.angle_gamma   90.00
#
_symmetry.space_group_name_H-M   'P 1'
#
loop_
_entity.id
_entity.type
_entity.pdbx_description
1 polymer ?
#
loop_
_entity_poly.entity_id
_entity_poly.type
_entity_poly.pdbx_seq_one_letter_code
_entity_poly.pdbx_strand_id
1 'polypeptide(L)'
;MATIITMILVLTMILPFATLPANAAASSKSTFAYIGAMPNPVGVGQTVMLHVGIPDALSTATDGFIGLTVIVTKPDNSTETVGPYKTDSTGGTGVLYTPTQVGTYYLQTHFPEQWYNYSGYDFFGNPVSSQMLYKESYSPQLELDVQQDPIQYYPGEPLPTEYWSRPINQQLREWYTISGNWLVPTPILPNDNLYAPDQDAPESAHILWTRPVGDTMGGLAGGIDETGYGIGDAYEGKFGGVIISGVMFYNKYDSGQPQQAVVAVDLHTGEELWTKSLANNGVNYGNGRIAFGQVLRFSSMNYQGDFSYLWVTSGSNWYAFEPLTGDWKYNMTNVPSGTNYYGPNGEILRYSISQNAGWLAQWNTSSVVLKNNAGMAVAWGSQVRGKTFDAQTKGYDWNVTIPKALPGSVRIVNPLDRIVGASINATNVQIWALNLNPSNGQIGTLLYNTAWTAPASWAEGNQTINWAAASLTDNVAVLNSKECMNYYAFDLTNGQFLWGPSPPDTYLNMFDRISTINYGKLVSSGAAGDIRCYDAKTGTLLWNYTAEDLNTEFTIGNNWWMQQVIVSDGKVYLGHVEHSPNQPLPRGAPFICLDIETGNVVWKMDGGFRQTCWGGKAMIADSIIGLMDTYDQRVYAIGKGPSQTTVDAPATGITLGNSLVIRGMITDVSPGTETYALGARFPNGVPAVSDESMSAWMKYVYMQFERPSDTKGVPIALSVLDANGNYREIGNTTSDADGFFTFSWQPDIQGQYTVYASFAGSESYWPSHATSSFVVDYPATTPAPSAISLQTTYDAYFVPAILGLFASIVIVAVVLALLMLKKR
;
A
#
# COMPACT_ATOMS: atom_id res chain seq x y z
N MET A 1 73.45 9.75 47.41
CA MET A 1 73.28 9.11 46.05
C MET A 1 71.95 8.38 45.83
N ALA A 2 71.42 7.65 46.81
CA ALA A 2 70.17 6.98 46.69
C ALA A 2 68.97 7.95 46.42
N THR A 3 68.94 9.07 47.12
CA THR A 3 67.87 10.09 47.00
C THR A 3 67.83 10.80 45.64
N ILE A 4 69.01 10.98 45.03
CA ILE A 4 69.07 11.61 43.67
C ILE A 4 68.67 10.63 42.60
N ILE A 5 68.93 9.34 42.72
CA ILE A 5 68.52 8.31 41.80
C ILE A 5 66.98 8.08 41.82
N THR A 6 66.44 8.14 43.07
CA THR A 6 64.96 8.03 43.22
C THR A 6 64.21 9.27 42.60
N MET A 7 64.83 10.45 42.73
CA MET A 7 64.27 11.67 42.21
C MET A 7 64.35 11.72 40.65
N ILE A 8 65.40 11.15 40.07
CA ILE A 8 65.53 11.03 38.63
C ILE A 8 64.62 9.95 38.10
N LEU A 9 64.38 8.83 38.79
CA LEU A 9 63.40 7.80 38.39
C LEU A 9 61.94 8.29 38.56
N VAL A 10 61.62 9.14 39.50
CA VAL A 10 60.32 9.74 39.66
C VAL A 10 60.12 10.87 38.63
N LEU A 11 61.14 11.63 38.27
CA LEU A 11 61.03 12.62 37.21
C LEU A 11 60.91 12.03 35.82
N THR A 12 61.43 10.81 35.58
CA THR A 12 61.21 10.08 34.32
C THR A 12 59.83 9.39 34.25
N MET A 13 59.15 9.17 35.40
CA MET A 13 57.75 8.66 35.42
C MET A 13 56.68 9.76 35.39
N ILE A 14 57.07 11.06 35.52
CA ILE A 14 56.15 12.20 35.45
C ILE A 14 56.43 13.08 34.24
N LEU A 15 57.05 12.55 33.20
CA LEU A 15 56.83 13.09 31.87
C LEU A 15 55.39 12.70 31.48
N PRO A 16 54.43 13.64 31.51
CA PRO A 16 53.23 13.37 30.78
C PRO A 16 53.72 13.10 29.35
N PHE A 17 53.41 11.95 28.80
CA PHE A 17 53.25 11.83 27.36
C PHE A 17 52.24 12.91 26.98
N ALA A 18 52.72 14.11 26.74
CA ALA A 18 52.04 14.98 25.82
C ALA A 18 52.08 14.20 24.50
N THR A 19 51.12 13.36 24.30
CA THR A 19 50.71 12.97 22.96
C THR A 19 50.29 14.28 22.32
N LEU A 20 51.27 14.94 21.71
CA LEU A 20 50.97 15.85 20.63
C LEU A 20 50.00 15.04 19.75
N PRO A 21 48.81 15.59 19.41
CA PRO A 21 48.00 14.94 18.40
C PRO A 21 48.98 14.68 17.25
N ALA A 22 49.23 13.42 16.95
CA ALA A 22 50.00 13.08 15.79
C ALA A 22 49.15 13.67 14.63
N ASN A 23 49.60 14.81 14.11
CA ASN A 23 49.08 15.26 12.84
C ASN A 23 49.23 14.07 11.89
N ALA A 24 48.17 13.44 11.55
CA ALA A 24 48.19 12.32 10.59
C ALA A 24 48.92 12.83 9.39
N ALA A 25 50.11 12.28 9.13
CA ALA A 25 50.89 12.66 7.97
C ALA A 25 50.00 12.40 6.74
N ALA A 26 49.72 13.45 6.02
CA ALA A 26 48.96 13.34 4.77
C ALA A 26 49.66 12.37 3.87
N SER A 27 49.09 11.21 3.62
CA SER A 27 49.63 10.16 2.76
C SER A 27 48.84 10.12 1.44
N SER A 28 49.48 9.68 0.39
CA SER A 28 48.82 9.51 -0.89
C SER A 28 48.95 8.08 -1.40
N LYS A 29 47.91 7.60 -2.08
CA LYS A 29 47.79 6.23 -2.60
C LYS A 29 47.38 6.28 -4.07
N SER A 30 48.09 5.52 -4.91
CA SER A 30 47.66 5.27 -6.28
C SER A 30 46.43 4.37 -6.26
N THR A 31 45.47 4.63 -7.12
CA THR A 31 44.24 3.85 -7.28
C THR A 31 44.22 3.07 -8.58
N PHE A 32 43.34 2.11 -8.70
CA PHE A 32 43.15 1.26 -9.88
C PHE A 32 41.64 1.15 -10.14
N ALA A 33 41.15 2.04 -10.99
CA ALA A 33 39.74 1.98 -11.39
C ALA A 33 39.45 0.70 -12.18
N TYR A 34 38.28 0.15 -12.02
CA TYR A 34 37.80 -1.02 -12.75
C TYR A 34 36.41 -0.80 -13.33
N ILE A 35 36.08 -1.60 -14.35
CA ILE A 35 34.76 -1.67 -14.96
C ILE A 35 34.41 -3.09 -15.32
N GLY A 36 33.16 -3.49 -15.06
CA GLY A 36 32.52 -4.69 -15.57
C GLY A 36 31.18 -4.32 -16.18
N ALA A 37 30.70 -5.07 -17.15
CA ALA A 37 29.35 -4.90 -17.72
C ALA A 37 28.65 -6.24 -17.79
N MET A 38 27.42 -6.29 -17.30
CA MET A 38 26.65 -7.54 -17.18
C MET A 38 25.15 -7.27 -17.41
N PRO A 39 24.52 -7.96 -18.37
CA PRO A 39 25.06 -8.95 -19.28
C PRO A 39 25.90 -8.33 -20.41
N ASN A 40 26.76 -9.14 -21.00
CA ASN A 40 27.52 -8.79 -22.19
C ASN A 40 27.70 -10.07 -23.04
N PRO A 41 27.11 -10.18 -24.24
CA PRO A 41 26.38 -9.13 -24.96
C PRO A 41 25.02 -8.77 -24.35
N VAL A 42 24.42 -7.67 -24.83
CA VAL A 42 23.09 -7.18 -24.43
C VAL A 42 22.28 -6.75 -25.66
N GLY A 43 20.97 -6.82 -25.63
CA GLY A 43 20.11 -6.29 -26.67
C GLY A 43 19.97 -4.76 -26.61
N VAL A 44 19.82 -4.12 -27.76
CA VAL A 44 19.54 -2.68 -27.83
C VAL A 44 18.27 -2.33 -27.05
N GLY A 45 18.34 -1.29 -26.22
CA GLY A 45 17.22 -0.90 -25.34
C GLY A 45 17.08 -1.73 -24.06
N GLN A 46 17.89 -2.78 -23.87
CA GLN A 46 17.93 -3.53 -22.63
C GLN A 46 18.98 -2.94 -21.67
N THR A 47 18.66 -3.01 -20.38
CA THR A 47 19.52 -2.47 -19.34
C THR A 47 20.69 -3.40 -19.03
N VAL A 48 21.89 -2.86 -18.94
CA VAL A 48 23.11 -3.53 -18.47
C VAL A 48 23.54 -2.91 -17.15
N MET A 49 23.96 -3.72 -16.20
CA MET A 49 24.59 -3.25 -14.98
C MET A 49 26.10 -3.07 -15.22
N LEU A 50 26.58 -1.86 -14.98
CA LEU A 50 28.00 -1.53 -14.96
C LEU A 50 28.48 -1.61 -13.50
N HIS A 51 29.42 -2.50 -13.23
CA HIS A 51 30.10 -2.61 -11.96
C HIS A 51 31.39 -1.77 -12.00
N VAL A 52 31.43 -0.69 -11.24
CA VAL A 52 32.48 0.33 -11.34
C VAL A 52 33.03 0.67 -9.96
N GLY A 53 34.28 1.09 -9.88
CA GLY A 53 34.91 1.48 -8.62
C GLY A 53 36.41 1.39 -8.62
N ILE A 54 36.98 1.36 -7.41
CA ILE A 54 38.38 1.03 -7.12
C ILE A 54 38.41 -0.07 -6.02
N PRO A 55 39.45 -0.95 -5.99
CA PRO A 55 39.55 -2.03 -5.03
C PRO A 55 40.03 -1.57 -3.65
N ASP A 56 39.61 -0.40 -3.20
CA ASP A 56 40.00 0.19 -1.93
C ASP A 56 38.79 0.39 -1.02
N ALA A 57 38.86 -0.14 0.19
CA ALA A 57 37.78 0.00 1.17
C ALA A 57 38.00 1.23 2.07
N LEU A 58 36.91 1.87 2.46
CA LEU A 58 36.88 2.97 3.42
C LEU A 58 36.63 2.46 4.85
N SER A 59 36.89 3.31 5.83
CA SER A 59 36.90 2.92 7.24
C SER A 59 35.50 2.77 7.83
N THR A 60 34.48 3.38 7.24
CA THR A 60 33.09 3.28 7.74
C THR A 60 32.17 2.69 6.69
N ALA A 61 31.21 1.87 7.14
CA ALA A 61 30.26 1.19 6.28
C ALA A 61 29.32 2.14 5.49
N THR A 62 29.21 3.39 5.92
CA THR A 62 28.34 4.41 5.31
C THR A 62 29.08 5.37 4.38
N ASP A 63 30.43 5.32 4.37
CA ASP A 63 31.22 6.14 3.49
C ASP A 63 31.26 5.54 2.07
N GLY A 64 31.69 6.34 1.15
CA GLY A 64 31.90 5.94 -0.25
C GLY A 64 32.70 7.01 -0.98
N PHE A 65 33.47 6.60 -1.95
CA PHE A 65 34.13 7.54 -2.86
C PHE A 65 33.09 8.22 -3.74
N ILE A 66 33.30 9.49 -4.03
CA ILE A 66 32.35 10.33 -4.79
C ILE A 66 32.93 10.72 -6.14
N GLY A 67 32.05 11.09 -7.06
CA GLY A 67 32.48 11.68 -8.34
C GLY A 67 32.93 10.68 -9.39
N LEU A 68 32.72 9.37 -9.19
CA LEU A 68 33.01 8.39 -10.23
C LEU A 68 32.17 8.62 -11.48
N THR A 69 32.78 8.53 -12.64
CA THR A 69 32.05 8.62 -13.92
C THR A 69 32.42 7.45 -14.83
N VAL A 70 31.53 7.14 -15.76
CA VAL A 70 31.81 6.20 -16.86
C VAL A 70 31.76 6.97 -18.15
N ILE A 71 32.90 6.92 -18.88
CA ILE A 71 33.03 7.42 -20.25
C ILE A 71 32.53 6.32 -21.18
N VAL A 72 31.49 6.62 -21.94
CA VAL A 72 30.85 5.71 -22.88
C VAL A 72 31.14 6.19 -24.29
N THR A 73 31.85 5.42 -25.06
CA THR A 73 32.04 5.66 -26.52
C THR A 73 31.08 4.76 -27.28
N LYS A 74 30.19 5.35 -28.05
CA LYS A 74 29.13 4.65 -28.81
C LYS A 74 29.65 4.14 -30.14
N PRO A 75 28.92 3.24 -30.82
CA PRO A 75 29.34 2.72 -32.14
C PRO A 75 29.51 3.80 -33.23
N ASP A 76 28.86 4.92 -33.12
CA ASP A 76 28.99 6.10 -33.99
C ASP A 76 30.18 6.99 -33.62
N ASN A 77 31.03 6.57 -32.67
CA ASN A 77 32.15 7.31 -32.09
C ASN A 77 31.76 8.55 -31.29
N SER A 78 30.48 8.80 -31.04
CA SER A 78 30.08 9.82 -30.09
C SER A 78 30.41 9.35 -28.65
N THR A 79 30.71 10.30 -27.78
CA THR A 79 31.03 10.01 -26.39
C THR A 79 30.03 10.67 -25.47
N GLU A 80 29.68 9.98 -24.39
CA GLU A 80 28.91 10.54 -23.27
C GLU A 80 29.58 10.18 -21.97
N THR A 81 29.33 10.98 -20.93
CA THR A 81 29.81 10.69 -19.58
C THR A 81 28.58 10.51 -18.67
N VAL A 82 28.48 9.33 -18.09
CA VAL A 82 27.40 8.99 -17.15
C VAL A 82 27.92 9.06 -15.71
N GLY A 83 27.07 9.50 -14.79
CA GLY A 83 27.46 9.85 -13.42
C GLY A 83 27.29 11.34 -13.13
N PRO A 84 27.86 11.90 -12.05
CA PRO A 84 28.79 11.23 -11.13
C PRO A 84 28.11 10.25 -10.17
N TYR A 85 28.82 9.20 -9.81
CA TYR A 85 28.34 8.16 -8.89
C TYR A 85 29.12 8.18 -7.57
N LYS A 86 28.50 7.58 -6.54
CA LYS A 86 29.13 7.31 -5.26
C LYS A 86 29.29 5.79 -5.08
N THR A 87 30.44 5.33 -4.62
CA THR A 87 30.65 3.93 -4.25
C THR A 87 30.05 3.61 -2.89
N ASP A 88 29.93 2.33 -2.56
CA ASP A 88 29.85 1.90 -1.17
C ASP A 88 31.23 1.97 -0.48
N SER A 89 31.29 1.53 0.78
CA SER A 89 32.55 1.54 1.55
C SER A 89 33.59 0.50 1.09
N THR A 90 33.20 -0.45 0.25
CA THR A 90 34.15 -1.41 -0.35
C THR A 90 34.83 -0.86 -1.61
N GLY A 91 34.44 0.35 -2.02
CA GLY A 91 35.02 1.05 -3.15
C GLY A 91 34.33 0.78 -4.49
N GLY A 92 33.28 -0.04 -4.52
CA GLY A 92 32.52 -0.38 -5.72
C GLY A 92 31.08 0.11 -5.71
N THR A 93 30.45 0.13 -6.88
CA THR A 93 29.01 0.34 -7.03
C THR A 93 28.50 -0.27 -8.33
N GLY A 94 27.22 -0.62 -8.37
CA GLY A 94 26.51 -1.04 -9.57
C GLY A 94 25.67 0.12 -10.10
N VAL A 95 25.80 0.44 -11.38
CA VAL A 95 25.00 1.47 -12.06
C VAL A 95 24.34 0.90 -13.29
N LEU A 96 23.11 1.36 -13.57
CA LEU A 96 22.35 0.88 -14.71
C LEU A 96 22.61 1.77 -15.94
N TYR A 97 22.82 1.14 -17.08
CA TYR A 97 22.98 1.80 -18.37
C TYR A 97 22.14 1.09 -19.43
N THR A 98 21.48 1.85 -20.30
CA THR A 98 20.66 1.29 -21.38
C THR A 98 21.20 1.76 -22.73
N PRO A 99 21.88 0.88 -23.49
CA PRO A 99 22.41 1.24 -24.79
C PRO A 99 21.30 1.44 -25.83
N THR A 100 21.47 2.46 -26.67
CA THR A 100 20.43 2.88 -27.64
C THR A 100 20.77 2.55 -29.09
N GLN A 101 21.96 2.04 -29.36
CA GLN A 101 22.46 1.71 -30.71
C GLN A 101 23.01 0.29 -30.73
N VAL A 102 22.83 -0.41 -31.83
CA VAL A 102 23.47 -1.70 -32.08
C VAL A 102 24.96 -1.49 -32.45
N GLY A 103 25.85 -2.31 -31.92
CA GLY A 103 27.27 -2.27 -32.18
C GLY A 103 28.10 -2.34 -30.92
N THR A 104 29.41 -2.20 -31.04
CA THR A 104 30.35 -2.28 -29.91
C THR A 104 30.47 -0.91 -29.24
N TYR A 105 30.24 -0.85 -27.96
CA TYR A 105 30.52 0.29 -27.09
C TYR A 105 31.85 0.08 -26.37
N TYR A 106 32.57 1.16 -26.11
CA TYR A 106 33.77 1.15 -25.28
C TYR A 106 33.48 1.92 -24.00
N LEU A 107 33.62 1.23 -22.86
CA LEU A 107 33.29 1.76 -21.53
C LEU A 107 34.57 1.93 -20.72
N GLN A 108 34.71 3.05 -20.01
CA GLN A 108 35.87 3.30 -19.17
C GLN A 108 35.45 4.04 -17.90
N THR A 109 35.76 3.50 -16.72
CA THR A 109 35.56 4.18 -15.45
C THR A 109 36.65 5.21 -15.22
N HIS A 110 36.26 6.41 -14.83
CA HIS A 110 37.12 7.46 -14.31
C HIS A 110 36.89 7.65 -12.83
N PHE A 111 37.93 7.50 -12.04
CA PHE A 111 37.98 7.80 -10.62
C PHE A 111 38.70 9.13 -10.40
N PRO A 112 38.06 10.21 -9.88
CA PRO A 112 38.73 11.49 -9.70
C PRO A 112 39.61 11.49 -8.43
N GLU A 113 40.73 12.24 -8.48
CA GLU A 113 41.55 12.46 -7.30
C GLU A 113 40.72 13.08 -6.18
N GLN A 114 40.81 12.52 -4.98
CA GLN A 114 40.05 13.00 -3.83
C GLN A 114 40.71 12.68 -2.51
N TRP A 115 40.46 13.59 -1.51
CA TRP A 115 40.87 13.37 -0.14
C TRP A 115 39.78 12.60 0.62
N TYR A 116 40.23 11.58 1.36
CA TYR A 116 39.38 10.95 2.36
C TYR A 116 39.92 11.25 3.75
N ASN A 117 39.14 11.95 4.56
CA ASN A 117 39.45 12.32 5.92
C ASN A 117 38.58 11.47 6.85
N TYR A 118 39.21 10.60 7.59
CA TYR A 118 38.57 9.79 8.60
C TYR A 118 38.91 10.26 9.99
N SER A 119 37.92 10.43 10.88
CA SER A 119 38.09 10.67 12.29
C SER A 119 37.03 9.84 13.03
N GLY A 120 37.45 8.86 13.79
CA GLY A 120 36.58 7.90 14.44
C GLY A 120 37.33 7.00 15.41
N TYR A 121 36.83 5.79 15.55
CA TYR A 121 37.43 4.78 16.43
C TYR A 121 37.82 3.54 15.62
N ASP A 122 38.94 2.89 16.02
CA ASP A 122 39.29 1.58 15.48
C ASP A 122 38.40 0.47 16.06
N PHE A 123 38.65 -0.77 15.63
CA PHE A 123 37.87 -1.94 16.10
C PHE A 123 37.99 -2.14 17.62
N PHE A 124 39.05 -1.65 18.26
CA PHE A 124 39.32 -1.75 19.69
C PHE A 124 38.79 -0.54 20.47
N GLY A 125 38.17 0.43 19.81
CA GLY A 125 37.62 1.63 20.45
C GLY A 125 38.62 2.75 20.69
N ASN A 126 39.82 2.70 20.08
CA ASN A 126 40.78 3.78 20.15
C ASN A 126 40.46 4.87 19.13
N PRO A 127 40.60 6.15 19.46
CA PRO A 127 40.42 7.23 18.49
C PRO A 127 41.49 7.18 17.40
N VAL A 128 41.05 7.21 16.16
CA VAL A 128 41.93 7.19 14.98
C VAL A 128 41.55 8.36 14.08
N SER A 129 42.56 9.06 13.60
CA SER A 129 42.40 10.08 12.57
C SER A 129 43.38 9.82 11.44
N SER A 130 42.91 9.81 10.21
CA SER A 130 43.71 9.60 9.01
C SER A 130 43.28 10.53 7.88
N GLN A 131 44.27 10.98 7.09
CA GLN A 131 44.03 11.71 5.86
C GLN A 131 44.73 10.99 4.72
N MET A 132 44.03 10.60 3.70
CA MET A 132 44.52 9.88 2.55
C MET A 132 44.10 10.58 1.28
N LEU A 133 45.07 10.90 0.39
CA LEU A 133 44.80 11.36 -0.94
C LEU A 133 44.78 10.14 -1.87
N TYR A 134 43.59 9.82 -2.39
CA TYR A 134 43.41 8.81 -3.43
C TYR A 134 43.61 9.46 -4.78
N LYS A 135 44.62 8.97 -5.55
CA LYS A 135 45.01 9.53 -6.83
C LYS A 135 43.98 9.21 -7.92
N GLU A 136 43.87 10.08 -8.90
CA GLU A 136 43.11 9.83 -10.12
C GLU A 136 43.53 8.54 -10.82
N SER A 137 42.54 7.81 -11.36
CA SER A 137 42.81 6.64 -12.22
C SER A 137 41.68 6.39 -13.22
N TYR A 138 42.05 5.71 -14.30
CA TYR A 138 41.15 5.24 -15.33
C TYR A 138 41.24 3.71 -15.41
N SER A 139 40.05 3.05 -15.59
CA SER A 139 40.06 1.62 -15.87
C SER A 139 40.61 1.32 -17.25
N PRO A 140 41.03 0.07 -17.55
CA PRO A 140 41.10 -0.38 -18.95
C PRO A 140 39.74 -0.14 -19.62
N GLN A 141 39.72 0.04 -20.93
CA GLN A 141 38.48 0.06 -21.70
C GLN A 141 37.86 -1.34 -21.74
N LEU A 142 36.55 -1.41 -21.53
CA LEU A 142 35.75 -2.62 -21.65
C LEU A 142 34.91 -2.52 -22.93
N GLU A 143 34.92 -3.57 -23.74
CA GLU A 143 33.96 -3.70 -24.85
C GLU A 143 32.63 -4.23 -24.37
N LEU A 144 31.53 -3.55 -24.71
CA LEU A 144 30.17 -4.00 -24.53
C LEU A 144 29.53 -4.20 -25.90
N ASP A 145 29.20 -5.44 -26.21
CA ASP A 145 28.55 -5.78 -27.46
C ASP A 145 27.02 -5.64 -27.33
N VAL A 146 26.46 -4.76 -28.16
CA VAL A 146 25.02 -4.51 -28.21
C VAL A 146 24.48 -5.07 -29.54
N GLN A 147 23.64 -6.09 -29.41
CA GLN A 147 23.02 -6.77 -30.55
C GLN A 147 21.59 -6.28 -30.80
N GLN A 148 21.05 -6.55 -32.01
CA GLN A 148 19.69 -6.18 -32.35
C GLN A 148 18.65 -6.96 -31.55
N ASP A 149 18.86 -8.27 -31.45
CA ASP A 149 17.94 -9.16 -30.78
C ASP A 149 18.13 -9.09 -29.27
N PRO A 150 17.03 -9.02 -28.49
CA PRO A 150 17.12 -9.02 -27.05
C PRO A 150 17.69 -10.36 -26.53
N ILE A 151 18.50 -10.29 -25.49
CA ILE A 151 18.84 -11.47 -24.70
C ILE A 151 17.73 -11.79 -23.74
N GLN A 152 17.63 -13.07 -23.33
CA GLN A 152 16.62 -13.48 -22.37
C GLN A 152 17.09 -13.11 -20.95
N TYR A 153 16.31 -12.28 -20.30
CA TYR A 153 16.43 -12.05 -18.86
C TYR A 153 15.61 -13.07 -18.07
N TYR A 154 15.77 -13.06 -16.74
CA TYR A 154 14.81 -13.68 -15.86
C TYR A 154 13.42 -13.10 -16.18
N PRO A 155 12.43 -13.95 -16.47
CA PRO A 155 11.17 -13.47 -17.07
C PRO A 155 10.32 -12.58 -16.17
N GLY A 156 10.66 -12.48 -14.89
CA GLY A 156 9.79 -11.86 -13.90
C GLY A 156 8.60 -12.76 -13.56
N GLU A 157 7.93 -12.45 -12.48
CA GLU A 157 6.76 -13.20 -12.02
C GLU A 157 5.49 -12.37 -12.30
N PRO A 158 4.47 -12.94 -12.93
CA PRO A 158 3.24 -12.22 -13.19
C PRO A 158 2.54 -11.85 -11.88
N LEU A 159 1.67 -10.82 -11.94
CA LEU A 159 0.76 -10.53 -10.85
C LEU A 159 -0.19 -11.71 -10.62
N PRO A 160 -0.71 -11.90 -9.38
CA PRO A 160 -1.54 -13.05 -9.05
C PRO A 160 -2.85 -13.03 -9.85
N THR A 161 -3.23 -14.20 -10.35
CA THR A 161 -4.54 -14.45 -10.99
C THR A 161 -5.47 -15.22 -10.08
N GLU A 162 -5.00 -15.61 -8.89
CA GLU A 162 -5.73 -16.33 -7.86
C GLU A 162 -5.58 -15.59 -6.53
N TYR A 163 -6.38 -15.97 -5.53
CA TYR A 163 -6.28 -15.38 -4.19
C TYR A 163 -4.88 -15.53 -3.63
N TRP A 164 -4.35 -14.45 -3.10
CA TRP A 164 -3.01 -14.37 -2.52
C TRP A 164 -3.05 -13.84 -1.09
N SER A 165 -2.01 -14.10 -0.35
CA SER A 165 -1.86 -13.69 1.05
C SER A 165 -0.42 -13.29 1.36
N ARG A 166 -0.20 -12.69 2.50
CA ARG A 166 1.14 -12.42 3.01
C ARG A 166 1.66 -13.58 3.88
N PRO A 167 2.98 -13.78 3.98
CA PRO A 167 4.07 -12.98 3.38
C PRO A 167 4.28 -13.24 1.90
N ILE A 168 4.67 -12.21 1.15
CA ILE A 168 5.02 -12.30 -0.26
C ILE A 168 6.50 -12.70 -0.38
N ASN A 169 6.81 -13.64 -1.27
CA ASN A 169 8.19 -14.02 -1.56
C ASN A 169 8.95 -12.86 -2.21
N GLN A 170 10.16 -12.55 -1.72
CA GLN A 170 10.98 -11.46 -2.24
C GLN A 170 11.37 -11.61 -3.73
N GLN A 171 11.25 -12.79 -4.31
CA GLN A 171 11.50 -12.99 -5.75
C GLN A 171 10.35 -12.44 -6.61
N LEU A 172 9.14 -12.31 -6.06
CA LEU A 172 7.97 -11.72 -6.72
C LEU A 172 8.08 -10.19 -6.70
N ARG A 173 9.10 -9.65 -7.33
CA ARG A 173 9.42 -8.21 -7.27
C ARG A 173 8.38 -7.33 -7.94
N GLU A 174 7.71 -7.85 -8.96
CA GLU A 174 6.64 -7.18 -9.69
C GLU A 174 5.42 -6.90 -8.81
N TRP A 175 5.24 -7.70 -7.75
CA TRP A 175 4.11 -7.56 -6.81
C TRP A 175 4.18 -6.31 -5.94
N TYR A 176 5.29 -5.53 -6.00
CA TYR A 176 5.36 -4.25 -5.29
C TYR A 176 4.21 -3.30 -5.71
N THR A 177 3.68 -3.46 -6.92
CA THR A 177 2.59 -2.64 -7.45
C THR A 177 1.25 -2.87 -6.75
N ILE A 178 1.06 -4.07 -6.15
CA ILE A 178 -0.16 -4.44 -5.42
C ILE A 178 0.06 -4.57 -3.91
N SER A 179 1.30 -4.45 -3.44
CA SER A 179 1.68 -4.61 -2.03
C SER A 179 2.03 -3.28 -1.36
N GLY A 180 1.17 -2.29 -1.53
CA GLY A 180 1.39 -0.92 -1.09
C GLY A 180 1.39 -0.74 0.43
N ASN A 181 1.82 0.45 0.86
CA ASN A 181 1.75 0.92 2.23
C ASN A 181 1.05 2.27 2.28
N TRP A 182 0.40 2.57 3.41
CA TRP A 182 -0.23 3.85 3.68
C TRP A 182 0.35 4.43 4.96
N LEU A 183 1.23 5.42 4.85
CA LEU A 183 2.11 5.82 5.95
C LEU A 183 1.67 7.08 6.70
N VAL A 184 0.74 7.87 6.17
CA VAL A 184 0.23 9.09 6.80
C VAL A 184 -1.23 8.89 7.21
N PRO A 185 -1.57 8.95 8.51
CA PRO A 185 -2.91 8.60 9.00
C PRO A 185 -4.04 9.49 8.48
N THR A 186 -3.76 10.76 8.33
CA THR A 186 -4.78 11.76 7.97
C THR A 186 -4.15 12.74 7.00
N PRO A 187 -4.25 12.48 5.70
CA PRO A 187 -3.76 13.44 4.71
C PRO A 187 -4.60 14.71 4.78
N ILE A 188 -3.99 15.79 5.25
CA ILE A 188 -4.61 17.11 5.38
C ILE A 188 -4.48 17.89 4.08
N LEU A 189 -3.37 17.67 3.38
CA LEU A 189 -3.04 18.34 2.14
C LEU A 189 -3.38 17.47 0.94
N PRO A 190 -3.74 18.08 -0.20
CA PRO A 190 -4.15 17.35 -1.41
C PRO A 190 -3.12 16.37 -1.96
N ASN A 191 -1.86 16.49 -1.57
CA ASN A 191 -0.75 15.71 -2.16
C ASN A 191 -0.18 14.64 -1.23
N ASP A 192 -0.77 14.39 -0.05
CA ASP A 192 -0.21 13.41 0.87
C ASP A 192 -0.48 11.99 0.35
N ASN A 193 -1.40 11.25 0.96
CA ASN A 193 -1.71 9.88 0.54
C ASN A 193 -2.96 9.76 -0.36
N LEU A 194 -3.45 10.83 -0.95
CA LEU A 194 -4.59 10.75 -1.86
C LEU A 194 -4.25 10.00 -3.15
N TYR A 195 -2.98 9.97 -3.51
CA TYR A 195 -2.45 9.15 -4.59
C TYR A 195 -1.72 7.94 -4.00
N ALA A 196 -2.20 6.76 -4.33
CA ALA A 196 -1.57 5.49 -3.97
C ALA A 196 -1.31 4.69 -5.25
N PRO A 197 -0.07 4.26 -5.51
CA PRO A 197 0.31 3.68 -6.80
C PRO A 197 -0.02 2.17 -6.92
N ASP A 198 -1.13 1.73 -6.32
CA ASP A 198 -1.61 0.37 -6.53
C ASP A 198 -2.10 0.19 -7.97
N GLN A 199 -1.77 -0.96 -8.57
CA GLN A 199 -2.12 -1.31 -9.94
C GLN A 199 -3.43 -2.12 -10.03
N ASP A 200 -4.10 -2.38 -8.92
CA ASP A 200 -5.32 -3.19 -8.85
C ASP A 200 -6.18 -2.70 -7.69
N ALA A 201 -6.64 -1.46 -7.79
CA ALA A 201 -7.55 -0.87 -6.80
C ALA A 201 -8.97 -1.42 -6.97
N PRO A 202 -9.77 -1.58 -5.90
CA PRO A 202 -11.07 -2.26 -5.94
C PRO A 202 -12.05 -1.69 -6.97
N GLU A 203 -12.53 -2.54 -7.87
CA GLU A 203 -13.56 -2.22 -8.88
C GLU A 203 -14.97 -2.69 -8.48
N SER A 204 -15.14 -3.05 -7.22
CA SER A 204 -16.40 -3.52 -6.66
C SER A 204 -16.55 -3.07 -5.21
N ALA A 205 -17.80 -2.98 -4.75
CA ALA A 205 -18.14 -2.67 -3.36
C ALA A 205 -18.02 -3.89 -2.41
N HIS A 206 -17.34 -4.94 -2.81
CA HIS A 206 -17.26 -6.18 -2.05
C HIS A 206 -16.54 -5.99 -0.72
N ILE A 207 -17.18 -6.38 0.39
CA ILE A 207 -16.66 -6.25 1.75
C ILE A 207 -16.03 -7.58 2.16
N LEU A 208 -14.74 -7.55 2.46
CA LEU A 208 -14.00 -8.70 2.96
C LEU A 208 -14.34 -9.03 4.41
N TRP A 209 -14.43 -8.00 5.23
CA TRP A 209 -14.75 -8.11 6.66
C TRP A 209 -15.15 -6.75 7.25
N THR A 210 -15.74 -6.80 8.46
CA THR A 210 -16.03 -5.60 9.26
C THR A 210 -15.79 -5.89 10.73
N ARG A 211 -15.38 -4.85 11.49
CA ARG A 211 -15.13 -4.94 12.93
C ARG A 211 -15.44 -3.62 13.65
N PRO A 212 -15.84 -3.63 14.93
CA PRO A 212 -15.97 -2.39 15.71
C PRO A 212 -14.64 -1.62 15.79
N VAL A 213 -14.70 -0.29 15.79
CA VAL A 213 -13.52 0.58 15.98
C VAL A 213 -12.98 0.48 17.40
N GLY A 214 -13.86 0.61 18.38
CA GLY A 214 -13.51 0.66 19.80
C GLY A 214 -14.49 -0.11 20.67
N ASP A 215 -14.58 0.30 21.94
CA ASP A 215 -15.47 -0.31 22.94
C ASP A 215 -16.87 0.33 22.97
N THR A 216 -17.08 1.41 22.25
CA THR A 216 -18.34 2.13 22.16
C THR A 216 -19.29 1.47 21.19
N MET A 217 -20.58 1.54 21.48
CA MET A 217 -21.65 1.09 20.60
C MET A 217 -22.25 2.25 19.80
N GLY A 218 -21.49 3.33 19.60
CA GLY A 218 -21.95 4.56 18.99
C GLY A 218 -22.65 4.38 17.64
N GLY A 219 -23.53 5.32 17.30
CA GLY A 219 -24.30 5.30 16.05
C GLY A 219 -25.52 4.38 16.06
N LEU A 220 -25.84 3.71 17.17
CA LEU A 220 -26.93 2.74 17.22
C LEU A 220 -28.27 3.40 17.54
N ALA A 221 -29.23 3.28 16.64
CA ALA A 221 -30.60 3.70 16.89
C ALA A 221 -31.22 2.87 18.03
N GLY A 222 -31.68 3.55 19.08
CA GLY A 222 -32.23 2.88 20.25
C GLY A 222 -31.23 2.12 21.11
N GLY A 223 -29.95 2.37 20.93
CA GLY A 223 -28.86 1.82 21.71
C GLY A 223 -28.75 2.44 23.10
N ILE A 224 -27.66 2.18 23.77
CA ILE A 224 -27.35 2.73 25.10
C ILE A 224 -26.65 4.10 25.03
N ASP A 225 -26.42 4.59 23.86
CA ASP A 225 -25.88 5.90 23.62
C ASP A 225 -27.04 6.95 23.67
N GLU A 226 -26.74 8.13 24.17
CA GLU A 226 -27.74 9.16 24.46
C GLU A 226 -28.30 9.82 23.21
N THR A 227 -27.57 9.80 22.09
CA THR A 227 -27.87 10.64 20.93
C THR A 227 -28.37 9.86 19.72
N GLY A 228 -28.12 8.57 19.65
CA GLY A 228 -28.38 7.74 18.46
C GLY A 228 -27.51 8.04 17.26
N TYR A 229 -26.61 9.00 17.37
CA TYR A 229 -25.59 9.31 16.32
C TYR A 229 -24.19 8.83 16.69
N GLY A 230 -24.05 8.23 17.83
CA GLY A 230 -22.78 7.98 18.44
C GLY A 230 -22.20 9.21 19.12
N ILE A 231 -21.23 8.98 19.97
CA ILE A 231 -20.59 10.00 20.78
C ILE A 231 -19.20 10.27 20.20
N GLY A 232 -18.85 11.54 20.11
CA GLY A 232 -17.50 11.97 19.71
C GLY A 232 -17.12 11.62 18.29
N ASP A 233 -16.57 10.46 18.07
CA ASP A 233 -16.03 10.05 16.78
C ASP A 233 -17.09 9.89 15.68
N ALA A 234 -18.36 9.76 16.03
CA ALA A 234 -19.44 9.64 15.05
C ALA A 234 -19.60 10.89 14.20
N TYR A 235 -19.38 12.06 14.78
CA TYR A 235 -19.57 13.33 14.08
C TYR A 235 -18.42 13.67 13.13
N GLU A 236 -17.20 13.64 13.58
CA GLU A 236 -16.02 14.01 12.78
C GLU A 236 -15.03 12.86 12.56
N GLY A 237 -15.43 11.65 12.92
CA GLY A 237 -14.78 10.40 12.60
C GLY A 237 -13.27 10.41 12.70
N LYS A 238 -12.72 10.71 13.86
CA LYS A 238 -11.27 10.87 14.06
C LYS A 238 -10.49 9.56 13.94
N PHE A 239 -10.97 8.72 13.05
CA PHE A 239 -10.28 7.49 12.65
C PHE A 239 -9.06 7.85 11.82
N GLY A 240 -7.89 7.53 12.32
CA GLY A 240 -6.63 7.74 11.63
C GLY A 240 -5.73 6.54 11.82
N GLY A 241 -5.13 6.09 10.74
CA GLY A 241 -4.31 4.90 10.76
C GLY A 241 -3.25 4.89 9.67
N VAL A 242 -2.44 3.86 9.70
CA VAL A 242 -1.44 3.55 8.68
C VAL A 242 -1.56 2.07 8.31
N ILE A 243 -1.10 1.72 7.11
CA ILE A 243 -0.99 0.32 6.70
C ILE A 243 0.48 0.07 6.36
N ILE A 244 1.04 -0.97 6.95
CA ILE A 244 2.42 -1.40 6.72
C ILE A 244 2.43 -2.90 6.49
N SER A 245 2.89 -3.32 5.33
CA SER A 245 3.07 -4.75 4.98
C SER A 245 1.84 -5.60 5.24
N GLY A 246 0.65 -5.13 4.85
CA GLY A 246 -0.61 -5.85 5.00
C GLY A 246 -1.21 -5.83 6.40
N VAL A 247 -0.66 -5.03 7.31
CA VAL A 247 -1.26 -4.80 8.64
C VAL A 247 -1.74 -3.37 8.75
N MET A 248 -3.00 -3.21 9.07
CA MET A 248 -3.63 -1.91 9.33
C MET A 248 -3.54 -1.58 10.81
N PHE A 249 -3.02 -0.39 11.10
CA PHE A 249 -2.89 0.17 12.45
C PHE A 249 -3.75 1.41 12.56
N TYR A 250 -4.60 1.48 13.58
CA TYR A 250 -5.41 2.66 13.82
C TYR A 250 -5.53 2.99 15.31
N ASN A 251 -5.81 4.26 15.61
CA ASN A 251 -6.02 4.73 16.96
C ASN A 251 -7.42 4.33 17.44
N LYS A 252 -7.49 3.58 18.55
CA LYS A 252 -8.74 3.03 19.09
C LYS A 252 -9.70 4.10 19.61
N TYR A 253 -9.17 5.16 20.20
CA TYR A 253 -9.93 6.21 20.86
C TYR A 253 -9.71 7.57 20.23
N ASP A 254 -10.68 8.47 20.42
CA ASP A 254 -10.54 9.88 20.05
C ASP A 254 -9.32 10.53 20.73
N SER A 255 -8.77 11.54 20.07
CA SER A 255 -7.61 12.31 20.56
C SER A 255 -7.84 13.01 21.92
N GLY A 256 -9.09 13.29 22.27
CA GLY A 256 -9.47 13.89 23.54
C GLY A 256 -9.49 12.93 24.74
N GLN A 257 -9.43 11.63 24.50
CA GLN A 257 -9.48 10.64 25.57
C GLN A 257 -8.15 10.53 26.31
N PRO A 258 -8.15 10.40 27.65
CA PRO A 258 -6.93 10.28 28.44
C PRO A 258 -6.23 8.95 28.22
N GLN A 259 -6.98 7.90 27.91
CA GLN A 259 -6.44 6.58 27.60
C GLN A 259 -6.37 6.41 26.10
N GLN A 260 -5.20 6.06 25.60
CA GLN A 260 -4.97 5.81 24.19
C GLN A 260 -4.46 4.39 23.96
N ALA A 261 -4.88 3.80 22.85
CA ALA A 261 -4.41 2.52 22.37
C ALA A 261 -4.38 2.52 20.83
N VAL A 262 -3.53 1.67 20.29
CA VAL A 262 -3.45 1.35 18.86
C VAL A 262 -3.89 -0.09 18.68
N VAL A 263 -4.71 -0.32 17.68
CA VAL A 263 -5.14 -1.64 17.23
C VAL A 263 -4.36 -1.99 15.97
N ALA A 264 -3.81 -3.20 15.93
CA ALA A 264 -3.20 -3.79 14.74
C ALA A 264 -4.12 -4.89 14.22
N VAL A 265 -4.47 -4.80 12.96
CA VAL A 265 -5.39 -5.72 12.28
C VAL A 265 -4.76 -6.21 11.00
N ASP A 266 -4.78 -7.52 10.77
CA ASP A 266 -4.46 -8.07 9.46
C ASP A 266 -5.45 -7.54 8.42
N LEU A 267 -4.93 -6.90 7.37
CA LEU A 267 -5.76 -6.21 6.38
C LEU A 267 -6.59 -7.19 5.54
N HIS A 268 -6.07 -8.39 5.29
CA HIS A 268 -6.74 -9.40 4.48
C HIS A 268 -7.84 -10.13 5.26
N THR A 269 -7.61 -10.39 6.57
CA THR A 269 -8.51 -11.24 7.36
C THR A 269 -9.37 -10.49 8.37
N GLY A 270 -9.00 -9.27 8.75
CA GLY A 270 -9.64 -8.52 9.83
C GLY A 270 -9.31 -9.04 11.24
N GLU A 271 -8.38 -10.02 11.35
CA GLU A 271 -7.93 -10.54 12.63
C GLU A 271 -7.16 -9.48 13.41
N GLU A 272 -7.51 -9.31 14.68
CA GLU A 272 -6.76 -8.45 15.60
C GLU A 272 -5.49 -9.15 16.03
N LEU A 273 -4.34 -8.60 15.62
CA LEU A 273 -3.04 -9.10 15.99
C LEU A 273 -2.65 -8.66 17.40
N TRP A 274 -2.91 -7.40 17.71
CA TRP A 274 -2.71 -6.86 19.05
C TRP A 274 -3.44 -5.52 19.24
N THR A 275 -3.73 -5.19 20.51
CA THR A 275 -4.16 -3.85 20.94
C THR A 275 -3.27 -3.40 22.10
N LYS A 276 -2.55 -2.31 21.94
CA LYS A 276 -1.60 -1.80 22.93
C LYS A 276 -1.62 -0.29 23.02
N SER A 277 -1.39 0.22 24.22
CA SER A 277 -0.93 1.61 24.38
C SER A 277 0.51 1.72 23.91
N LEU A 278 0.81 2.60 22.97
CA LEU A 278 2.17 2.86 22.52
C LEU A 278 2.88 3.77 23.54
N ALA A 279 3.35 3.17 24.60
CA ALA A 279 4.07 3.82 25.67
C ALA A 279 5.35 3.06 26.00
N ASN A 280 6.37 3.77 26.48
CA ASN A 280 7.60 3.16 27.02
C ASN A 280 7.52 3.12 28.53
N ASN A 281 7.69 1.93 29.15
CA ASN A 281 7.71 1.75 30.59
C ASN A 281 6.52 2.37 31.35
N GLY A 282 5.34 2.37 30.76
CA GLY A 282 4.13 2.92 31.34
C GLY A 282 4.00 4.45 31.25
N VAL A 283 4.91 5.12 30.57
CA VAL A 283 4.80 6.55 30.27
C VAL A 283 4.09 6.74 28.94
N ASN A 284 2.97 7.44 28.94
CA ASN A 284 2.27 7.83 27.70
C ASN A 284 3.06 8.93 26.99
N TYR A 285 3.59 8.60 25.83
CA TYR A 285 4.23 9.56 24.95
C TYR A 285 3.21 10.09 23.96
N GLY A 286 2.98 11.41 23.93
CA GLY A 286 2.09 12.05 22.97
C GLY A 286 0.68 11.44 22.92
N ASN A 287 0.16 11.05 24.07
CA ASN A 287 -1.08 10.27 24.21
C ASN A 287 -1.06 8.86 23.56
N GLY A 288 0.10 8.36 23.12
CA GLY A 288 0.23 7.02 22.56
C GLY A 288 -0.44 6.80 21.20
N ARG A 289 -0.69 7.88 20.46
CA ARG A 289 -1.34 7.86 19.13
C ARG A 289 -0.29 7.76 18.02
N ILE A 290 -0.65 7.03 16.97
CA ILE A 290 0.16 6.99 15.74
C ILE A 290 0.15 8.38 15.12
N ALA A 291 1.33 8.92 14.87
CA ALA A 291 1.51 10.15 14.11
C ALA A 291 1.75 9.87 12.62
N PHE A 292 2.51 8.83 12.30
CA PHE A 292 2.79 8.35 10.95
C PHE A 292 3.52 7.01 10.99
N GLY A 293 3.59 6.33 9.86
CA GLY A 293 4.38 5.12 9.64
C GLY A 293 5.70 5.40 8.93
N GLN A 294 6.59 4.44 8.96
CA GLN A 294 7.83 4.44 8.19
C GLN A 294 8.21 3.02 7.79
N VAL A 295 8.64 2.84 6.55
CA VAL A 295 9.33 1.64 6.08
C VAL A 295 10.68 2.09 5.55
N LEU A 296 11.74 1.77 6.30
CA LEU A 296 13.11 2.17 6.00
C LEU A 296 13.87 1.00 5.38
N ARG A 297 14.32 1.14 4.15
CA ARG A 297 15.27 0.25 3.52
C ARG A 297 16.68 0.66 3.91
N PHE A 298 17.31 -0.12 4.76
CA PHE A 298 18.68 0.10 5.17
C PHE A 298 19.64 -0.80 4.41
N SER A 299 20.71 -0.22 3.91
CA SER A 299 21.77 -0.97 3.25
C SER A 299 23.13 -0.46 3.74
N SER A 300 23.99 -1.38 4.13
CA SER A 300 25.39 -1.14 4.44
C SER A 300 26.22 -2.30 3.90
N MET A 301 27.53 -2.25 4.08
CA MET A 301 28.50 -3.17 3.48
C MET A 301 28.15 -4.66 3.56
N ASN A 302 27.65 -5.16 4.67
CA ASN A 302 27.27 -6.58 4.83
C ASN A 302 25.89 -6.75 5.48
N TYR A 303 25.09 -5.69 5.49
CA TYR A 303 23.83 -5.71 6.19
C TYR A 303 22.77 -4.94 5.41
N GLN A 304 21.73 -5.64 4.99
CA GLN A 304 20.60 -5.06 4.28
C GLN A 304 19.33 -5.53 4.96
N GLY A 305 18.29 -4.68 4.97
CA GLY A 305 16.99 -5.05 5.51
C GLY A 305 16.01 -3.89 5.50
N ASP A 306 14.75 -4.24 5.57
CA ASP A 306 13.67 -3.29 5.71
C ASP A 306 13.27 -3.23 7.18
N PHE A 307 13.19 -2.01 7.71
CA PHE A 307 12.83 -1.72 9.10
C PHE A 307 11.60 -0.84 9.13
N SER A 308 10.55 -1.34 9.73
CA SER A 308 9.29 -0.62 9.81
C SER A 308 9.06 -0.04 11.20
N TYR A 309 8.47 1.14 11.26
CA TYR A 309 8.17 1.82 12.52
C TYR A 309 6.81 2.50 12.50
N LEU A 310 6.12 2.39 13.63
CA LEU A 310 5.03 3.28 14.00
C LEU A 310 5.63 4.39 14.85
N TRP A 311 5.41 5.63 14.43
CA TRP A 311 5.92 6.79 15.13
C TRP A 311 4.84 7.43 16.00
N VAL A 312 5.18 7.65 17.27
CA VAL A 312 4.41 8.48 18.19
C VAL A 312 5.21 9.76 18.47
N THR A 313 4.56 10.90 18.44
CA THR A 313 5.23 12.19 18.64
C THR A 313 4.70 12.93 19.86
N SER A 314 5.59 13.56 20.62
CA SER A 314 5.25 14.45 21.72
C SER A 314 6.17 15.68 21.69
N GLY A 315 5.67 16.77 21.15
CA GLY A 315 6.48 17.94 20.84
C GLY A 315 7.60 17.61 19.88
N SER A 316 8.84 17.87 20.26
CA SER A 316 10.03 17.57 19.47
C SER A 316 10.58 16.14 19.73
N ASN A 317 9.90 15.33 20.51
CA ASN A 317 10.34 13.96 20.78
C ASN A 317 9.54 12.96 19.94
N TRP A 318 10.25 12.03 19.33
CA TRP A 318 9.68 10.95 18.51
C TRP A 318 10.05 9.61 19.12
N TYR A 319 9.07 8.69 19.10
CA TYR A 319 9.17 7.36 19.67
C TYR A 319 8.84 6.34 18.62
N ALA A 320 9.78 5.44 18.30
CA ALA A 320 9.65 4.41 17.31
C ALA A 320 9.18 3.10 17.94
N PHE A 321 8.10 2.54 17.41
CA PHE A 321 7.56 1.25 17.79
C PHE A 321 7.60 0.30 16.62
N GLU A 322 7.90 -0.95 16.87
CA GLU A 322 7.92 -2.01 15.88
C GLU A 322 6.48 -2.46 15.56
N PRO A 323 6.06 -2.48 14.28
CA PRO A 323 4.67 -2.70 13.94
C PRO A 323 4.12 -4.08 14.32
N LEU A 324 4.89 -5.17 14.16
CA LEU A 324 4.40 -6.52 14.38
C LEU A 324 4.05 -6.81 15.84
N THR A 325 4.78 -6.21 16.77
CA THR A 325 4.59 -6.45 18.20
C THR A 325 4.06 -5.25 18.98
N GLY A 326 4.13 -4.06 18.41
CA GLY A 326 3.86 -2.80 19.12
C GLY A 326 4.91 -2.47 20.19
N ASP A 327 6.09 -3.08 20.16
CA ASP A 327 7.14 -2.87 21.15
C ASP A 327 7.97 -1.62 20.82
N TRP A 328 8.29 -0.85 21.86
CA TRP A 328 9.20 0.27 21.73
C TRP A 328 10.60 -0.15 21.28
N LYS A 329 11.18 0.59 20.34
CA LYS A 329 12.53 0.33 19.81
C LYS A 329 13.54 1.40 20.20
N TYR A 330 13.25 2.67 19.92
CA TYR A 330 14.17 3.79 20.22
C TYR A 330 13.43 5.14 20.18
N ASN A 331 14.14 6.17 20.61
CA ASN A 331 13.63 7.54 20.61
C ASN A 331 14.56 8.48 19.84
N MET A 332 13.96 9.55 19.31
CA MET A 332 14.67 10.76 18.89
C MET A 332 14.18 11.95 19.71
N THR A 333 15.10 12.73 20.26
CA THR A 333 14.79 13.98 20.97
C THR A 333 15.25 15.18 20.16
N ASN A 334 14.65 16.33 20.39
CA ASN A 334 15.00 17.58 19.69
C ASN A 334 14.87 17.50 18.16
N VAL A 335 13.87 16.76 17.68
CA VAL A 335 13.58 16.71 16.25
C VAL A 335 13.15 18.10 15.77
N PRO A 336 13.76 18.66 14.74
CA PRO A 336 13.41 20.01 14.26
C PRO A 336 11.95 20.02 13.76
N SER A 337 11.27 21.16 13.88
CA SER A 337 9.93 21.35 13.31
C SER A 337 9.98 21.30 11.78
N GLY A 338 8.88 20.88 11.14
CA GLY A 338 8.77 20.83 9.68
C GLY A 338 7.84 19.74 9.20
N THR A 339 7.58 19.72 7.91
CA THR A 339 6.82 18.68 7.21
C THR A 339 7.73 17.48 6.95
N ASN A 340 7.17 16.27 7.11
CA ASN A 340 7.86 15.02 6.79
C ASN A 340 7.77 14.74 5.29
N TYR A 341 8.88 14.37 4.70
CA TYR A 341 8.97 13.86 3.34
C TYR A 341 9.69 12.52 3.38
N TYR A 342 9.21 11.53 2.64
CA TYR A 342 9.89 10.24 2.54
C TYR A 342 10.95 10.30 1.46
N GLY A 343 12.18 9.95 1.81
CA GLY A 343 13.27 9.78 0.87
C GLY A 343 13.19 8.44 0.13
N PRO A 344 14.10 8.20 -0.82
CA PRO A 344 14.05 7.01 -1.69
C PRO A 344 14.22 5.68 -0.97
N ASN A 345 14.83 5.70 0.23
CA ASN A 345 14.97 4.50 1.08
C ASN A 345 13.97 4.50 2.25
N GLY A 346 12.94 5.34 2.22
CA GLY A 346 11.98 5.47 3.30
C GLY A 346 12.51 6.21 4.54
N GLU A 347 13.68 6.83 4.47
CA GLU A 347 14.13 7.79 5.48
C GLU A 347 13.21 9.00 5.50
N ILE A 348 12.96 9.54 6.69
CA ILE A 348 12.15 10.74 6.80
C ILE A 348 13.07 11.95 6.74
N LEU A 349 12.79 12.82 5.78
CA LEU A 349 13.50 14.05 5.52
C LEU A 349 12.67 15.25 5.98
N ARG A 350 13.35 16.29 6.50
CA ARG A 350 12.78 17.60 6.77
C ARG A 350 13.66 18.68 6.20
N TYR A 351 13.03 19.70 5.62
CA TYR A 351 13.74 20.84 5.08
C TYR A 351 13.49 22.06 5.95
N SER A 352 14.56 22.59 6.52
CA SER A 352 14.53 23.85 7.27
C SER A 352 15.07 24.95 6.39
N ILE A 353 14.31 26.02 6.22
CA ILE A 353 14.69 27.14 5.38
C ILE A 353 14.57 28.46 6.15
N SER A 354 15.56 29.31 6.00
CA SER A 354 15.48 30.72 6.42
C SER A 354 15.73 31.64 5.24
N GLN A 355 14.65 32.08 4.63
CA GLN A 355 14.70 32.97 3.47
C GLN A 355 15.38 34.31 3.79
N ASN A 356 15.22 34.85 5.01
CA ASN A 356 15.84 36.10 5.45
C ASN A 356 17.35 35.92 5.73
N ALA A 357 17.74 34.87 6.39
CA ALA A 357 19.16 34.59 6.66
C ALA A 357 19.86 34.01 5.43
N GLY A 358 19.14 33.42 4.49
CA GLY A 358 19.65 32.87 3.23
C GLY A 358 20.31 31.51 3.37
N TRP A 359 19.64 30.56 4.06
CA TRP A 359 20.11 29.19 4.16
C TRP A 359 18.98 28.18 4.05
N LEU A 360 19.34 26.97 3.58
CA LEU A 360 18.49 25.80 3.49
C LEU A 360 19.25 24.59 4.03
N ALA A 361 18.60 23.80 4.88
CA ALA A 361 19.20 22.59 5.43
C ALA A 361 18.24 21.39 5.30
N GLN A 362 18.81 20.22 5.05
CA GLN A 362 18.08 18.95 5.08
C GLN A 362 18.43 18.19 6.36
N TRP A 363 17.40 17.80 7.06
CA TRP A 363 17.47 16.90 8.20
C TRP A 363 16.98 15.50 7.78
N ASN A 364 17.54 14.41 8.38
CA ASN A 364 17.33 13.04 7.96
C ASN A 364 17.34 12.11 9.18
N THR A 365 16.30 11.27 9.32
CA THR A 365 16.20 10.28 10.41
C THR A 365 17.36 9.28 10.41
N SER A 366 17.81 8.85 9.23
CA SER A 366 18.94 7.92 9.13
C SER A 366 20.23 8.54 9.61
N SER A 367 20.49 9.80 9.28
CA SER A 367 21.65 10.54 9.76
C SER A 367 21.67 10.71 11.27
N VAL A 368 20.52 10.92 11.90
CA VAL A 368 20.42 10.95 13.37
C VAL A 368 20.98 9.68 13.96
N VAL A 369 20.58 8.52 13.48
CA VAL A 369 21.03 7.23 13.99
C VAL A 369 22.50 6.98 13.67
N LEU A 370 22.88 7.14 12.40
CA LEU A 370 24.21 6.81 11.93
C LEU A 370 25.31 7.68 12.56
N LYS A 371 25.11 8.98 12.59
CA LYS A 371 26.09 9.92 13.17
C LYS A 371 26.16 9.88 14.70
N ASN A 372 25.13 9.41 15.39
CA ASN A 372 25.18 9.19 16.84
C ASN A 372 25.88 7.88 17.23
N ASN A 373 25.96 6.90 16.32
CA ASN A 373 26.62 5.61 16.55
C ASN A 373 28.10 5.59 16.13
N ALA A 374 28.72 6.73 15.91
CA ALA A 374 30.15 6.89 15.60
C ALA A 374 30.61 6.03 14.41
N GLY A 375 29.80 5.92 13.38
CA GLY A 375 30.18 5.22 12.12
C GLY A 375 30.15 3.69 12.17
N MET A 376 29.78 3.10 13.29
CA MET A 376 29.67 1.63 13.46
C MET A 376 28.31 1.05 13.03
N ALA A 377 27.55 1.72 12.18
CA ALA A 377 26.21 1.31 11.77
C ALA A 377 26.24 0.18 10.72
N VAL A 378 26.84 -0.95 11.08
CA VAL A 378 26.86 -2.13 10.19
C VAL A 378 25.54 -2.89 10.26
N ALA A 379 24.80 -2.78 11.38
CA ALA A 379 23.56 -3.50 11.62
C ALA A 379 22.52 -2.59 12.27
N TRP A 380 21.61 -2.04 11.50
CA TRP A 380 20.60 -1.07 11.93
C TRP A 380 19.83 -1.53 13.17
N GLY A 381 19.27 -2.74 13.14
CA GLY A 381 18.42 -3.24 14.21
C GLY A 381 19.11 -3.27 15.60
N SER A 382 20.38 -3.70 15.67
CA SER A 382 21.15 -3.70 16.93
C SER A 382 21.60 -2.31 17.33
N GLN A 383 21.78 -1.40 16.40
CA GLN A 383 22.27 -0.06 16.67
C GLN A 383 21.20 0.89 17.25
N VAL A 384 19.92 0.64 16.97
CA VAL A 384 18.83 1.51 17.43
C VAL A 384 18.19 1.04 18.74
N ARG A 385 18.18 -0.27 19.00
CA ARG A 385 17.40 -0.88 20.08
C ARG A 385 17.74 -0.32 21.45
N GLY A 386 16.72 0.21 22.14
CA GLY A 386 16.83 0.72 23.50
C GLY A 386 17.57 2.06 23.63
N LYS A 387 17.82 2.77 22.54
CA LYS A 387 18.58 4.02 22.53
C LYS A 387 17.71 5.25 22.41
N THR A 388 18.28 6.37 22.85
CA THR A 388 17.73 7.71 22.61
C THR A 388 18.79 8.55 21.88
N PHE A 389 18.42 9.14 20.76
CA PHE A 389 19.31 9.92 19.91
C PHE A 389 18.94 11.41 19.97
N ASP A 390 19.94 12.27 20.08
CA ASP A 390 19.74 13.70 19.88
C ASP A 390 19.66 14.00 18.38
N ALA A 391 18.48 14.40 17.93
CA ALA A 391 18.18 14.61 16.51
C ALA A 391 18.60 16.00 16.00
N GLN A 392 18.85 16.95 16.90
CA GLN A 392 19.18 18.33 16.50
C GLN A 392 20.60 18.44 15.98
N THR A 393 21.57 17.90 16.70
CA THR A 393 22.98 18.16 16.42
C THR A 393 23.57 17.34 15.30
N LYS A 394 23.07 16.12 15.08
CA LYS A 394 23.62 15.16 14.12
C LYS A 394 22.66 14.74 13.00
N GLY A 395 21.44 15.25 13.01
CA GLY A 395 20.43 14.88 12.01
C GLY A 395 20.56 15.57 10.67
N TYR A 396 21.33 16.64 10.56
CA TYR A 396 21.45 17.39 9.31
C TYR A 396 22.46 16.75 8.35
N ASP A 397 22.04 16.47 7.13
CA ASP A 397 22.90 15.97 6.05
C ASP A 397 23.75 17.09 5.50
N TRP A 398 23.11 18.24 5.23
CA TRP A 398 23.75 19.41 4.67
C TRP A 398 23.02 20.68 5.08
N ASN A 399 23.75 21.81 4.99
CA ASN A 399 23.26 23.17 5.13
C ASN A 399 23.95 24.02 4.06
N VAL A 400 23.16 24.64 3.21
CA VAL A 400 23.66 25.41 2.07
C VAL A 400 23.11 26.84 2.06
N THR A 401 23.88 27.74 1.44
CA THR A 401 23.44 29.12 1.23
C THR A 401 22.47 29.18 0.06
N ILE A 402 21.40 29.96 0.22
CA ILE A 402 20.38 30.22 -0.81
C ILE A 402 20.20 31.72 -0.99
N PRO A 403 19.55 32.20 -2.07
CA PRO A 403 19.18 33.59 -2.22
C PRO A 403 18.34 34.09 -1.03
N LYS A 404 18.65 35.29 -0.55
CA LYS A 404 17.90 35.92 0.52
C LYS A 404 16.59 36.51 0.00
N ALA A 405 15.67 36.73 0.93
CA ALA A 405 14.40 37.42 0.67
C ALA A 405 13.51 36.73 -0.38
N LEU A 406 13.58 35.40 -0.51
CA LEU A 406 12.60 34.65 -1.30
C LEU A 406 11.21 34.86 -0.68
N PRO A 407 10.18 35.22 -1.46
CA PRO A 407 8.89 35.64 -0.91
C PRO A 407 8.01 34.43 -0.55
N GLY A 408 7.11 34.64 0.43
CA GLY A 408 6.11 33.64 0.83
C GLY A 408 6.68 32.48 1.59
N SER A 409 6.17 31.26 1.32
CA SER A 409 6.52 30.03 2.03
C SER A 409 6.71 28.86 1.09
N VAL A 410 7.38 27.81 1.55
CA VAL A 410 7.48 26.53 0.85
C VAL A 410 6.09 25.94 0.69
N ARG A 411 5.80 25.40 -0.48
CA ARG A 411 4.52 24.79 -0.86
C ARG A 411 4.62 23.31 -1.14
N ILE A 412 5.68 22.88 -1.85
CA ILE A 412 5.88 21.48 -2.20
C ILE A 412 7.38 21.17 -2.27
N VAL A 413 7.76 19.95 -1.91
CA VAL A 413 9.14 19.47 -1.97
C VAL A 413 9.17 18.10 -2.63
N ASN A 414 10.04 17.95 -3.63
CA ASN A 414 10.50 16.66 -4.10
C ASN A 414 11.97 16.49 -3.65
N PRO A 415 12.28 15.56 -2.75
CA PRO A 415 13.61 15.40 -2.19
C PRO A 415 14.74 15.17 -3.22
N LEU A 416 14.42 14.69 -4.40
CA LEU A 416 15.38 14.37 -5.44
C LEU A 416 15.40 15.38 -6.60
N ASP A 417 14.54 16.38 -6.55
CA ASP A 417 14.38 17.34 -7.64
C ASP A 417 14.48 18.77 -7.16
N ARG A 418 13.44 19.27 -6.51
CA ARG A 418 13.34 20.70 -6.15
C ARG A 418 12.44 20.97 -4.94
N ILE A 419 12.65 22.13 -4.35
CA ILE A 419 11.71 22.76 -3.40
C ILE A 419 11.06 23.95 -4.08
N VAL A 420 9.74 24.03 -4.02
CA VAL A 420 8.97 25.14 -4.60
C VAL A 420 8.31 25.93 -3.47
N GLY A 421 8.43 27.23 -3.56
CA GLY A 421 7.73 28.16 -2.70
C GLY A 421 6.92 29.18 -3.46
N ALA A 422 5.94 29.76 -2.81
CA ALA A 422 5.09 30.77 -3.40
C ALA A 422 4.69 31.85 -2.40
N SER A 423 4.59 33.05 -2.90
CA SER A 423 3.89 34.18 -2.30
C SER A 423 2.65 34.48 -3.13
N ILE A 424 1.50 34.50 -2.48
CA ILE A 424 0.21 34.72 -3.10
C ILE A 424 -0.45 35.88 -2.36
N ASN A 425 -0.83 36.92 -3.08
CA ASN A 425 -1.57 38.05 -2.54
C ASN A 425 -2.54 38.63 -3.58
N ALA A 426 -3.32 39.61 -3.20
CA ALA A 426 -4.37 40.17 -4.04
C ALA A 426 -3.86 40.85 -5.32
N THR A 427 -2.57 41.13 -5.45
CA THR A 427 -2.00 41.87 -6.60
C THR A 427 -1.01 41.04 -7.41
N ASN A 428 -0.40 40.04 -6.81
CA ASN A 428 0.55 39.19 -7.53
C ASN A 428 0.65 37.76 -6.97
N VAL A 429 1.11 36.85 -7.81
CA VAL A 429 1.60 35.54 -7.46
C VAL A 429 3.07 35.48 -7.84
N GLN A 430 3.91 35.07 -6.91
CA GLN A 430 5.34 34.87 -7.16
C GLN A 430 5.72 33.48 -6.77
N ILE A 431 6.21 32.68 -7.72
CA ILE A 431 6.62 31.29 -7.54
C ILE A 431 8.12 31.19 -7.78
N TRP A 432 8.80 30.53 -6.87
CA TRP A 432 10.23 30.28 -6.94
C TRP A 432 10.56 28.81 -6.68
N ALA A 433 11.68 28.34 -7.22
CA ALA A 433 12.19 27.00 -6.93
C ALA A 433 13.69 27.00 -6.68
N LEU A 434 14.12 26.13 -5.76
CA LEU A 434 15.52 25.85 -5.44
C LEU A 434 15.84 24.39 -5.82
N ASN A 435 17.03 24.19 -6.37
CA ASN A 435 17.52 22.88 -6.76
C ASN A 435 17.78 22.00 -5.53
N LEU A 436 17.30 20.77 -5.56
CA LEU A 436 17.63 19.70 -4.59
C LEU A 436 18.34 18.51 -5.27
N ASN A 437 18.50 18.53 -6.59
CA ASN A 437 19.14 17.47 -7.34
C ASN A 437 20.62 17.79 -7.62
N PRO A 438 21.57 17.10 -6.99
CA PRO A 438 22.99 17.37 -7.22
C PRO A 438 23.45 17.16 -8.67
N SER A 439 22.71 16.34 -9.46
CA SER A 439 22.98 16.16 -10.88
C SER A 439 22.63 17.37 -11.74
N ASN A 440 21.75 18.24 -11.25
CA ASN A 440 21.33 19.48 -11.91
C ASN A 440 22.15 20.71 -11.44
N GLY A 441 23.22 20.49 -10.66
CA GLY A 441 24.07 21.54 -10.13
C GLY A 441 24.06 21.62 -8.60
N GLN A 442 24.58 22.71 -8.07
CA GLN A 442 24.68 22.86 -6.61
C GLN A 442 23.30 22.92 -5.95
N ILE A 443 23.14 22.14 -4.86
CA ILE A 443 21.92 22.19 -4.03
C ILE A 443 21.71 23.61 -3.49
N GLY A 444 20.45 24.08 -3.48
CA GLY A 444 20.07 25.41 -3.03
C GLY A 444 20.19 26.51 -4.08
N THR A 445 20.71 26.21 -5.30
CA THR A 445 20.68 27.21 -6.36
C THR A 445 19.26 27.52 -6.81
N LEU A 446 19.02 28.79 -7.14
CA LEU A 446 17.73 29.25 -7.63
C LEU A 446 17.52 28.73 -9.06
N LEU A 447 16.47 27.97 -9.28
CA LEU A 447 16.06 27.50 -10.60
C LEU A 447 15.27 28.58 -11.33
N TYR A 448 14.31 29.19 -10.64
CA TYR A 448 13.53 30.33 -11.12
C TYR A 448 12.90 31.12 -9.96
N ASN A 449 12.49 32.35 -10.25
CA ASN A 449 11.70 33.19 -9.36
C ASN A 449 10.82 34.11 -10.23
N THR A 450 9.62 33.64 -10.54
CA THR A 450 8.74 34.24 -11.53
C THR A 450 7.56 34.93 -10.85
N ALA A 451 7.28 36.16 -11.24
CA ALA A 451 6.13 36.93 -10.78
C ALA A 451 5.07 37.02 -11.87
N TRP A 452 3.82 36.85 -11.47
CA TRP A 452 2.65 37.09 -12.32
C TRP A 452 1.74 38.11 -11.67
N THR A 453 1.29 39.10 -12.46
CA THR A 453 0.37 40.14 -12.00
C THR A 453 -1.03 39.55 -11.92
N ALA A 454 -1.63 39.57 -10.74
CA ALA A 454 -2.99 39.08 -10.53
C ALA A 454 -4.04 39.98 -11.21
N PRO A 455 -5.20 39.45 -11.57
CA PRO A 455 -6.32 40.25 -12.05
C PRO A 455 -6.75 41.32 -11.01
N ALA A 456 -7.08 42.55 -11.44
CA ALA A 456 -7.52 43.60 -10.52
C ALA A 456 -8.72 43.18 -9.66
N SER A 457 -9.59 42.30 -10.20
CA SER A 457 -10.74 41.72 -9.50
C SER A 457 -10.40 40.98 -8.22
N TRP A 458 -9.17 40.48 -8.05
CA TRP A 458 -8.78 39.85 -6.80
C TRP A 458 -8.76 40.84 -5.64
N ALA A 459 -8.14 42.02 -5.85
CA ALA A 459 -8.08 43.06 -4.86
C ALA A 459 -9.42 43.76 -4.67
N GLU A 460 -10.08 44.14 -5.78
CA GLU A 460 -11.37 44.83 -5.78
C GLU A 460 -12.48 43.97 -5.14
N GLY A 461 -12.46 42.67 -5.38
CA GLY A 461 -13.41 41.70 -4.82
C GLY A 461 -13.03 41.16 -3.45
N ASN A 462 -11.88 41.56 -2.88
CA ASN A 462 -11.34 41.04 -1.62
C ASN A 462 -11.32 39.53 -1.59
N GLN A 463 -10.84 38.92 -2.68
CA GLN A 463 -10.88 37.44 -2.88
C GLN A 463 -9.82 36.76 -2.04
N THR A 464 -10.18 35.58 -1.51
CA THR A 464 -9.28 34.66 -0.83
C THR A 464 -8.69 33.66 -1.83
N ILE A 465 -7.38 33.79 -2.05
CA ILE A 465 -6.68 32.92 -3.01
C ILE A 465 -5.83 31.91 -2.25
N ASN A 466 -6.12 30.66 -2.46
CA ASN A 466 -5.45 29.55 -1.78
C ASN A 466 -4.64 28.69 -2.76
N TRP A 467 -3.59 28.07 -2.26
CA TRP A 467 -2.89 26.99 -2.95
C TRP A 467 -3.75 25.72 -2.84
N ALA A 468 -4.34 25.30 -3.96
CA ALA A 468 -5.33 24.22 -3.98
C ALA A 468 -4.70 22.83 -4.18
N ALA A 469 -3.83 22.70 -5.17
CA ALA A 469 -3.15 21.45 -5.49
C ALA A 469 -1.84 21.69 -6.23
N ALA A 470 -0.92 20.73 -6.20
CA ALA A 470 0.26 20.75 -7.04
C ALA A 470 0.74 19.30 -7.30
N SER A 471 1.34 19.11 -8.48
CA SER A 471 2.02 17.87 -8.87
C SER A 471 3.37 18.20 -9.48
N LEU A 472 4.44 17.69 -8.88
CA LEU A 472 5.78 17.80 -9.46
C LEU A 472 6.01 16.81 -10.60
N THR A 473 5.26 15.73 -10.66
CA THR A 473 5.25 14.80 -11.79
C THR A 473 4.67 15.46 -13.03
N ASP A 474 3.53 16.14 -12.88
CA ASP A 474 2.84 16.85 -13.96
C ASP A 474 3.40 18.26 -14.18
N ASN A 475 4.21 18.76 -13.25
CA ASN A 475 4.77 20.12 -13.21
C ASN A 475 3.70 21.22 -13.23
N VAL A 476 2.63 21.04 -12.45
CA VAL A 476 1.53 22.03 -12.36
C VAL A 476 1.22 22.34 -10.90
N ALA A 477 0.99 23.61 -10.62
CA ALA A 477 0.33 24.06 -9.40
C ALA A 477 -0.97 24.77 -9.74
N VAL A 478 -1.96 24.60 -8.88
CA VAL A 478 -3.28 25.21 -9.04
C VAL A 478 -3.64 26.03 -7.81
N LEU A 479 -4.08 27.24 -8.04
CA LEU A 479 -4.68 28.13 -7.03
C LEU A 479 -6.19 28.14 -7.21
N ASN A 480 -6.94 28.26 -6.12
CA ASN A 480 -8.37 28.54 -6.17
C ASN A 480 -8.70 29.92 -5.61
N SER A 481 -9.60 30.64 -6.27
CA SER A 481 -10.31 31.79 -5.70
C SER A 481 -11.57 31.27 -5.02
N LYS A 482 -11.64 31.43 -3.69
CA LYS A 482 -12.76 30.90 -2.91
C LYS A 482 -14.08 31.55 -3.27
N GLU A 483 -14.12 32.87 -3.33
CA GLU A 483 -15.34 33.64 -3.55
C GLU A 483 -15.81 33.56 -5.02
N CYS A 484 -14.89 33.49 -5.97
CA CYS A 484 -15.19 33.32 -7.39
C CYS A 484 -15.33 31.83 -7.80
N MET A 485 -14.99 30.90 -6.91
CA MET A 485 -15.16 29.48 -7.11
C MET A 485 -14.47 28.95 -8.38
N ASN A 486 -13.29 29.49 -8.71
CA ASN A 486 -12.57 29.17 -9.92
C ASN A 486 -11.07 28.94 -9.67
N TYR A 487 -10.37 28.42 -10.67
CA TYR A 487 -8.98 27.98 -10.59
C TYR A 487 -8.07 28.75 -11.51
N TYR A 488 -6.80 28.84 -11.11
CA TYR A 488 -5.68 29.41 -11.86
C TYR A 488 -4.48 28.48 -11.77
N ALA A 489 -3.82 28.16 -12.88
CA ALA A 489 -2.71 27.22 -12.90
C ALA A 489 -1.38 27.85 -13.31
N PHE A 490 -0.30 27.26 -12.80
CA PHE A 490 1.08 27.70 -13.00
C PHE A 490 1.98 26.50 -13.31
N ASP A 491 2.92 26.69 -14.22
CA ASP A 491 3.95 25.72 -14.57
C ASP A 491 5.06 25.70 -13.50
N LEU A 492 5.28 24.54 -12.90
CA LEU A 492 6.33 24.37 -11.87
C LEU A 492 7.74 24.13 -12.45
N THR A 493 7.90 24.10 -13.77
CA THR A 493 9.24 24.08 -14.38
C THR A 493 9.88 25.47 -14.42
N ASN A 494 9.08 26.52 -14.46
CA ASN A 494 9.53 27.92 -14.64
C ASN A 494 8.73 28.98 -13.87
N GLY A 495 7.66 28.58 -13.17
CA GLY A 495 6.78 29.46 -12.40
C GLY A 495 5.82 30.33 -13.22
N GLN A 496 5.68 30.08 -14.53
CA GLN A 496 4.82 30.88 -15.39
C GLN A 496 3.35 30.49 -15.26
N PHE A 497 2.47 31.48 -15.50
CA PHE A 497 1.04 31.27 -15.60
C PHE A 497 0.69 30.40 -16.81
N LEU A 498 -0.16 29.39 -16.62
CA LEU A 498 -0.65 28.51 -17.66
C LEU A 498 -2.04 28.89 -18.13
N TRP A 499 -3.00 28.88 -17.24
CA TRP A 499 -4.41 29.13 -17.55
C TRP A 499 -5.19 29.65 -16.34
N GLY A 500 -6.35 30.24 -16.57
CA GLY A 500 -7.33 30.71 -15.59
C GLY A 500 -7.96 32.03 -15.99
N PRO A 501 -9.12 32.39 -15.43
CA PRO A 501 -9.91 31.57 -14.52
C PRO A 501 -10.58 30.40 -15.22
N SER A 502 -10.77 29.29 -14.51
CA SER A 502 -11.69 28.24 -14.95
C SER A 502 -13.15 28.71 -14.89
N PRO A 503 -14.10 28.00 -15.53
CA PRO A 503 -15.52 28.20 -15.22
C PRO A 503 -15.77 28.06 -13.72
N PRO A 504 -16.65 28.89 -13.12
CA PRO A 504 -16.91 28.81 -11.69
C PRO A 504 -17.69 27.56 -11.32
N ASP A 505 -17.52 27.10 -10.07
CA ASP A 505 -18.35 26.04 -9.49
C ASP A 505 -19.75 26.55 -9.16
N THR A 506 -20.66 25.62 -8.80
CA THR A 506 -22.08 25.94 -8.60
C THR A 506 -22.34 26.63 -7.28
N TYR A 507 -21.63 26.21 -6.19
CA TYR A 507 -21.84 26.72 -4.84
C TYR A 507 -20.53 27.11 -4.18
N LEU A 508 -20.59 28.17 -3.40
CA LEU A 508 -19.47 28.54 -2.51
C LEU A 508 -19.29 27.48 -1.43
N ASN A 509 -18.11 26.88 -1.45
CA ASN A 509 -17.71 25.95 -0.39
C ASN A 509 -17.08 26.75 0.76
N MET A 510 -17.73 26.77 1.94
CA MET A 510 -17.22 27.53 3.08
C MET A 510 -15.92 26.99 3.67
N PHE A 511 -15.73 25.67 3.55
CA PHE A 511 -14.46 25.02 3.76
C PHE A 511 -13.86 24.83 2.38
N ASP A 512 -12.69 25.12 2.06
CA ASP A 512 -12.14 25.03 0.72
C ASP A 512 -12.47 23.71 -0.01
N ARG A 513 -12.52 23.76 -1.33
CA ARG A 513 -12.69 22.55 -2.14
C ARG A 513 -11.46 21.66 -2.00
N ILE A 514 -11.68 20.34 -1.95
CA ILE A 514 -10.61 19.39 -1.98
C ILE A 514 -10.24 19.14 -3.43
N SER A 515 -8.98 19.38 -3.76
CA SER A 515 -8.45 19.24 -5.11
C SER A 515 -7.15 18.43 -5.10
N THR A 516 -6.97 17.60 -6.13
CA THR A 516 -5.75 16.81 -6.33
C THR A 516 -5.36 16.81 -7.81
N ILE A 517 -4.07 16.68 -8.10
CA ILE A 517 -3.55 16.55 -9.46
C ILE A 517 -2.84 15.21 -9.56
N ASN A 518 -3.39 14.33 -10.40
CA ASN A 518 -2.83 13.02 -10.69
C ASN A 518 -3.17 12.62 -12.14
N TYR A 519 -2.34 11.85 -12.79
CA TYR A 519 -2.53 11.40 -14.17
C TYR A 519 -2.75 12.56 -15.16
N GLY A 520 -2.10 13.71 -14.93
CA GLY A 520 -2.28 14.92 -15.74
C GLY A 520 -3.62 15.63 -15.54
N LYS A 521 -4.41 15.25 -14.53
CA LYS A 521 -5.76 15.75 -14.28
C LYS A 521 -5.90 16.44 -12.94
N LEU A 522 -6.58 17.58 -12.92
CA LEU A 522 -7.05 18.24 -11.72
C LEU A 522 -8.46 17.75 -11.42
N VAL A 523 -8.63 17.01 -10.33
CA VAL A 523 -9.94 16.62 -9.83
C VAL A 523 -10.30 17.47 -8.64
N SER A 524 -11.49 18.03 -8.63
CA SER A 524 -12.01 18.92 -7.60
C SER A 524 -13.36 18.46 -7.11
N SER A 525 -13.59 18.51 -5.80
CA SER A 525 -14.85 18.11 -5.16
C SER A 525 -15.24 19.09 -4.06
N GLY A 526 -16.52 19.23 -3.78
CA GLY A 526 -17.00 20.18 -2.78
C GLY A 526 -18.45 19.98 -2.33
N ALA A 527 -18.94 20.94 -1.58
CA ALA A 527 -20.23 20.91 -0.87
C ALA A 527 -21.44 20.79 -1.81
N ALA A 528 -21.32 21.24 -3.06
CA ALA A 528 -22.38 21.11 -4.06
C ALA A 528 -22.57 19.72 -4.63
N GLY A 529 -21.69 18.77 -4.28
CA GLY A 529 -21.72 17.42 -4.82
C GLY A 529 -21.27 17.28 -6.27
N ASP A 530 -20.76 18.37 -6.85
CA ASP A 530 -20.17 18.37 -8.18
C ASP A 530 -18.68 18.02 -8.09
N ILE A 531 -18.28 17.01 -8.81
CA ILE A 531 -16.90 16.57 -8.99
C ILE A 531 -16.51 16.94 -10.40
N ARG A 532 -15.51 17.80 -10.51
CA ARG A 532 -15.03 18.30 -11.81
C ARG A 532 -13.62 17.82 -12.08
N CYS A 533 -13.38 17.40 -13.28
CA CYS A 533 -12.06 17.02 -13.74
C CYS A 533 -11.64 17.94 -14.88
N TYR A 534 -10.47 18.51 -14.74
CA TYR A 534 -9.86 19.37 -15.73
C TYR A 534 -8.53 18.75 -16.21
N ASP A 535 -8.20 18.96 -17.46
CA ASP A 535 -6.81 18.80 -17.89
C ASP A 535 -5.93 19.80 -17.10
N ALA A 536 -4.96 19.28 -16.37
CA ALA A 536 -4.18 20.11 -15.43
C ALA A 536 -3.33 21.17 -16.14
N LYS A 537 -2.89 20.94 -17.38
CA LYS A 537 -2.04 21.84 -18.15
C LYS A 537 -2.79 22.88 -18.95
N THR A 538 -4.00 22.59 -19.35
CA THR A 538 -4.80 23.47 -20.22
C THR A 538 -6.00 24.10 -19.53
N GLY A 539 -6.46 23.54 -18.41
CA GLY A 539 -7.67 23.98 -17.72
C GLY A 539 -8.97 23.59 -18.42
N THR A 540 -8.89 22.76 -19.44
CA THR A 540 -10.07 22.27 -20.15
C THR A 540 -10.86 21.35 -19.24
N LEU A 541 -12.15 21.62 -19.03
CA LEU A 541 -13.05 20.71 -18.33
C LEU A 541 -13.25 19.46 -19.15
N LEU A 542 -12.84 18.31 -18.63
CA LEU A 542 -12.91 17.02 -19.28
C LEU A 542 -14.25 16.33 -19.00
N TRP A 543 -14.65 16.32 -17.74
CA TRP A 543 -15.93 15.75 -17.32
C TRP A 543 -16.41 16.39 -16.00
N ASN A 544 -17.69 16.20 -15.73
CA ASN A 544 -18.35 16.57 -14.48
C ASN A 544 -19.27 15.45 -14.02
N TYR A 545 -19.19 15.09 -12.75
CA TYR A 545 -20.08 14.13 -12.10
C TYR A 545 -20.82 14.83 -10.96
N THR A 546 -22.12 14.55 -10.78
CA THR A 546 -22.93 15.08 -9.68
C THR A 546 -23.37 13.94 -8.77
N ALA A 547 -23.02 14.04 -7.49
CA ALA A 547 -23.41 13.07 -6.46
C ALA A 547 -24.79 13.42 -5.92
N GLU A 548 -25.86 13.15 -6.68
CA GLU A 548 -27.23 13.45 -6.31
C GLU A 548 -27.71 12.60 -5.12
N ASP A 549 -28.48 13.21 -4.22
CA ASP A 549 -29.26 12.52 -3.20
C ASP A 549 -30.68 12.28 -3.70
N LEU A 550 -30.97 11.03 -4.05
CA LEU A 550 -32.29 10.61 -4.51
C LEU A 550 -33.39 10.73 -3.44
N ASN A 551 -33.01 10.82 -2.17
CA ASN A 551 -33.91 10.87 -1.02
C ASN A 551 -34.11 12.28 -0.45
N THR A 552 -33.36 13.26 -0.91
CA THR A 552 -33.40 14.66 -0.45
C THR A 552 -33.18 14.81 1.07
N GLU A 553 -32.20 14.13 1.64
CA GLU A 553 -31.96 14.07 3.08
C GLU A 553 -31.12 15.27 3.58
N PHE A 554 -31.61 16.47 3.47
CA PHE A 554 -30.98 17.71 3.99
C PHE A 554 -29.59 18.07 3.43
N THR A 555 -29.32 17.66 2.22
CA THR A 555 -28.04 17.94 1.56
C THR A 555 -28.10 19.25 0.74
N ILE A 556 -26.94 19.86 0.49
CA ILE A 556 -26.87 21.15 -0.23
C ILE A 556 -27.27 20.93 -1.70
N GLY A 557 -28.34 21.59 -2.13
CA GLY A 557 -28.83 21.46 -3.51
C GLY A 557 -29.32 20.05 -3.88
N ASN A 558 -29.71 19.24 -2.91
CA ASN A 558 -30.04 17.82 -3.03
C ASN A 558 -28.85 16.94 -3.47
N ASN A 559 -27.61 17.40 -3.23
CA ASN A 559 -26.42 16.67 -3.60
C ASN A 559 -25.58 16.39 -2.37
N TRP A 560 -24.91 15.25 -2.36
CA TRP A 560 -23.99 14.86 -1.30
C TRP A 560 -22.71 15.70 -1.34
N TRP A 561 -22.29 16.25 -0.24
CA TRP A 561 -20.99 16.90 -0.12
C TRP A 561 -19.88 15.85 -0.17
N MET A 562 -19.13 15.81 -1.26
CA MET A 562 -18.13 14.80 -1.53
C MET A 562 -16.71 15.31 -1.31
N GLN A 563 -15.82 14.38 -0.96
CA GLN A 563 -14.37 14.56 -0.97
C GLN A 563 -13.67 13.39 -1.64
N GLN A 564 -12.56 13.67 -2.28
CA GLN A 564 -11.64 12.62 -2.71
C GLN A 564 -10.92 12.05 -1.48
N VAL A 565 -10.93 10.73 -1.34
CA VAL A 565 -10.27 10.03 -0.23
C VAL A 565 -9.08 9.21 -0.71
N ILE A 566 -9.14 8.65 -1.92
CA ILE A 566 -8.07 7.89 -2.57
C ILE A 566 -8.09 8.22 -4.06
N VAL A 567 -6.89 8.33 -4.67
CA VAL A 567 -6.69 8.29 -6.12
C VAL A 567 -5.65 7.22 -6.40
N SER A 568 -6.05 6.17 -7.10
CA SER A 568 -5.21 4.99 -7.35
C SER A 568 -5.69 4.24 -8.58
N ASP A 569 -4.81 3.62 -9.33
CA ASP A 569 -5.11 2.75 -10.47
C ASP A 569 -6.10 3.38 -11.48
N GLY A 570 -5.87 4.65 -11.82
CA GLY A 570 -6.77 5.38 -12.72
C GLY A 570 -8.17 5.64 -12.15
N LYS A 571 -8.39 5.49 -10.86
CA LYS A 571 -9.69 5.63 -10.19
C LYS A 571 -9.66 6.74 -9.14
N VAL A 572 -10.81 7.36 -8.92
CA VAL A 572 -11.05 8.34 -7.86
C VAL A 572 -12.12 7.80 -6.93
N TYR A 573 -11.75 7.59 -5.67
CA TYR A 573 -12.70 7.19 -4.63
C TYR A 573 -13.17 8.41 -3.87
N LEU A 574 -14.47 8.52 -3.74
CA LEU A 574 -15.17 9.65 -3.13
C LEU A 574 -15.93 9.19 -1.90
N GLY A 575 -15.68 9.86 -0.78
CA GLY A 575 -16.43 9.71 0.45
C GLY A 575 -17.29 10.94 0.74
N HIS A 576 -18.39 10.76 1.45
CA HIS A 576 -19.23 11.86 1.91
C HIS A 576 -18.61 12.57 3.10
N VAL A 577 -18.60 13.90 3.02
CA VAL A 577 -18.19 14.78 4.12
C VAL A 577 -19.40 15.41 4.76
N GLU A 578 -19.34 15.60 6.06
CA GLU A 578 -20.33 16.37 6.80
C GLU A 578 -19.63 17.33 7.74
N HIS A 579 -20.22 18.51 7.89
CA HIS A 579 -19.79 19.54 8.84
C HIS A 579 -20.95 20.45 9.20
N SER A 580 -20.73 21.41 10.10
CA SER A 580 -21.72 22.31 10.66
C SER A 580 -22.85 22.80 9.74
N PRO A 581 -22.65 23.07 8.42
CA PRO A 581 -23.75 23.57 7.60
C PRO A 581 -24.81 22.54 7.25
N ASN A 582 -24.53 21.27 7.27
CA ASN A 582 -25.47 20.21 6.88
C ASN A 582 -25.88 19.34 8.07
N GLN A 583 -26.15 19.96 9.20
CA GLN A 583 -26.83 19.37 10.36
C GLN A 583 -28.36 19.44 10.18
N PRO A 584 -29.13 18.43 10.57
CA PRO A 584 -28.75 17.16 11.19
C PRO A 584 -28.04 16.22 10.21
N LEU A 585 -27.40 15.17 10.73
CA LEU A 585 -26.69 14.16 9.97
C LEU A 585 -27.61 13.50 8.93
N PRO A 586 -27.33 13.64 7.62
CA PRO A 586 -28.13 12.99 6.59
C PRO A 586 -27.87 11.49 6.53
N ARG A 587 -28.90 10.73 6.13
CA ARG A 587 -28.82 9.28 5.91
C ARG A 587 -28.57 8.98 4.45
N GLY A 588 -27.90 7.87 4.16
CA GLY A 588 -27.72 7.39 2.79
C GLY A 588 -26.41 7.80 2.12
N ALA A 589 -25.43 8.31 2.89
CA ALA A 589 -24.17 8.76 2.36
C ALA A 589 -23.55 7.73 1.42
N PRO A 590 -23.18 8.10 0.18
CA PRO A 590 -22.59 7.18 -0.77
C PRO A 590 -21.07 7.09 -0.58
N PHE A 591 -20.51 5.93 -0.98
CA PHE A 591 -19.11 5.79 -1.31
C PHE A 591 -19.00 5.43 -2.79
N ILE A 592 -18.20 6.18 -3.56
CA ILE A 592 -18.26 6.17 -5.01
C ILE A 592 -16.84 5.96 -5.57
N CYS A 593 -16.71 5.07 -6.55
CA CYS A 593 -15.53 4.92 -7.39
C CYS A 593 -15.84 5.44 -8.79
N LEU A 594 -15.07 6.41 -9.26
CA LEU A 594 -15.12 6.95 -10.60
C LEU A 594 -13.84 6.59 -11.37
N ASP A 595 -13.99 6.32 -12.64
CA ASP A 595 -12.88 6.29 -13.58
C ASP A 595 -12.35 7.72 -13.81
N ILE A 596 -11.05 7.93 -13.62
CA ILE A 596 -10.46 9.29 -13.68
C ILE A 596 -10.41 9.86 -15.10
N GLU A 597 -10.41 9.00 -16.14
CA GLU A 597 -10.37 9.44 -17.54
C GLU A 597 -11.73 9.94 -18.01
N THR A 598 -12.80 9.26 -17.60
CA THR A 598 -14.14 9.46 -18.15
C THR A 598 -15.14 10.08 -17.18
N GLY A 599 -14.89 9.99 -15.87
CA GLY A 599 -15.84 10.36 -14.82
C GLY A 599 -17.01 9.39 -14.67
N ASN A 600 -16.99 8.25 -15.37
CA ASN A 600 -18.01 7.24 -15.23
C ASN A 600 -17.91 6.53 -13.88
N VAL A 601 -19.08 6.18 -13.33
CA VAL A 601 -19.15 5.37 -12.11
C VAL A 601 -18.69 3.96 -12.41
N VAL A 602 -17.61 3.53 -11.78
CA VAL A 602 -17.16 2.14 -11.77
C VAL A 602 -18.06 1.33 -10.84
N TRP A 603 -18.24 1.83 -9.61
CA TRP A 603 -19.20 1.30 -8.65
C TRP A 603 -19.62 2.37 -7.64
N LYS A 604 -20.76 2.15 -7.00
CA LYS A 604 -21.32 3.06 -6.00
C LYS A 604 -22.08 2.27 -4.95
N MET A 605 -21.88 2.60 -3.68
CA MET A 605 -22.68 2.07 -2.57
C MET A 605 -23.40 3.24 -1.90
N ASP A 606 -24.71 3.37 -2.17
CA ASP A 606 -25.55 4.36 -1.49
C ASP A 606 -25.93 3.88 -0.09
N GLY A 607 -25.88 4.77 0.88
CA GLY A 607 -26.11 4.43 2.27
C GLY A 607 -25.00 3.58 2.90
N GLY A 608 -23.84 3.61 2.30
CA GLY A 608 -22.71 2.80 2.69
C GLY A 608 -21.90 3.45 3.81
N PHE A 609 -21.09 4.45 3.48
CA PHE A 609 -20.01 4.89 4.36
C PHE A 609 -19.95 6.40 4.47
N ARG A 610 -20.26 6.92 5.66
CA ARG A 610 -20.05 8.32 5.95
C ARG A 610 -18.63 8.56 6.41
N GLN A 611 -17.93 9.39 5.68
CA GLN A 611 -16.59 9.88 5.99
C GLN A 611 -16.65 11.28 6.60
N THR A 612 -15.59 11.78 7.17
CA THR A 612 -15.49 13.18 7.64
C THR A 612 -14.23 13.85 7.13
N CYS A 613 -14.25 15.19 6.98
CA CYS A 613 -13.09 15.90 6.46
C CYS A 613 -11.96 16.09 7.48
N TRP A 614 -12.24 15.96 8.76
CA TRP A 614 -11.29 16.21 9.85
C TRP A 614 -10.59 14.96 10.37
N GLY A 615 -10.98 13.82 9.90
CA GLY A 615 -10.38 12.53 10.25
C GLY A 615 -11.22 11.39 9.69
N GLY A 616 -10.67 10.19 9.64
CA GLY A 616 -11.43 9.03 9.22
C GLY A 616 -11.58 8.86 7.73
N LYS A 617 -10.58 9.24 6.98
CA LYS A 617 -10.53 8.96 5.55
C LYS A 617 -10.18 7.50 5.29
N ALA A 618 -10.63 7.00 4.14
CA ALA A 618 -10.23 5.70 3.65
C ALA A 618 -8.72 5.62 3.39
N MET A 619 -8.18 4.43 3.53
CA MET A 619 -6.77 4.07 3.25
C MET A 619 -6.75 2.92 2.26
N ILE A 620 -5.72 2.82 1.44
CA ILE A 620 -5.53 1.70 0.52
C ILE A 620 -4.13 1.12 0.65
N ALA A 621 -4.05 -0.20 0.68
CA ALA A 621 -2.84 -0.99 0.51
C ALA A 621 -3.22 -2.43 0.15
N ASP A 622 -2.35 -3.18 -0.50
CA ASP A 622 -2.61 -4.56 -0.92
C ASP A 622 -3.91 -4.71 -1.74
N SER A 623 -4.25 -3.70 -2.54
CA SER A 623 -5.50 -3.63 -3.31
C SER A 623 -6.77 -3.72 -2.44
N ILE A 624 -6.67 -3.37 -1.14
CA ILE A 624 -7.77 -3.37 -0.18
C ILE A 624 -7.93 -1.98 0.42
N ILE A 625 -9.15 -1.47 0.40
CA ILE A 625 -9.52 -0.21 1.04
C ILE A 625 -9.99 -0.50 2.46
N GLY A 626 -9.30 0.06 3.45
CA GLY A 626 -9.74 0.12 4.84
C GLY A 626 -10.39 1.47 5.14
N LEU A 627 -11.59 1.48 5.67
CA LEU A 627 -12.30 2.70 6.03
C LEU A 627 -13.17 2.52 7.27
N MET A 628 -13.52 3.63 7.91
CA MET A 628 -14.48 3.64 9.00
C MET A 628 -15.81 4.24 8.54
N ASP A 629 -16.90 3.57 8.85
CA ASP A 629 -18.24 4.14 8.75
C ASP A 629 -18.64 4.80 10.08
N THR A 630 -19.00 6.07 10.04
CA THR A 630 -19.42 6.80 11.24
C THR A 630 -20.87 6.54 11.63
N TYR A 631 -21.69 5.91 10.79
CA TYR A 631 -23.07 5.56 11.17
C TYR A 631 -23.11 4.43 12.20
N ASP A 632 -22.24 3.43 12.08
CA ASP A 632 -22.22 2.26 12.95
C ASP A 632 -20.92 2.08 13.75
N GLN A 633 -19.95 2.97 13.56
CA GLN A 633 -18.66 2.95 14.27
C GLN A 633 -17.86 1.67 14.02
N ARG A 634 -17.88 1.18 12.77
CA ARG A 634 -17.15 -0.02 12.34
C ARG A 634 -16.12 0.30 11.29
N VAL A 635 -15.05 -0.46 11.29
CA VAL A 635 -14.07 -0.50 10.19
C VAL A 635 -14.53 -1.55 9.20
N TYR A 636 -14.43 -1.22 7.93
CA TYR A 636 -14.71 -2.07 6.79
C TYR A 636 -13.48 -2.23 5.92
N ALA A 637 -13.27 -3.42 5.37
CA ALA A 637 -12.29 -3.68 4.34
C ALA A 637 -13.02 -4.01 3.02
N ILE A 638 -12.71 -3.25 1.97
CA ILE A 638 -13.29 -3.42 0.63
C ILE A 638 -12.21 -3.91 -0.31
N GLY A 639 -12.46 -5.03 -0.98
CA GLY A 639 -11.51 -5.60 -1.93
C GLY A 639 -12.00 -6.89 -2.56
N LYS A 640 -11.18 -7.46 -3.43
CA LYS A 640 -11.48 -8.72 -4.10
C LYS A 640 -11.29 -9.89 -3.14
N GLY A 641 -12.37 -10.64 -2.87
CA GLY A 641 -12.38 -11.74 -1.89
C GLY A 641 -12.25 -13.13 -2.52
N PRO A 642 -11.87 -14.13 -1.72
CA PRO A 642 -11.86 -15.52 -2.16
C PRO A 642 -13.29 -16.02 -2.36
N SER A 643 -13.47 -16.90 -3.36
CA SER A 643 -14.70 -17.65 -3.61
C SER A 643 -14.47 -19.14 -3.45
N GLN A 644 -15.54 -19.89 -3.24
CA GLN A 644 -15.50 -21.34 -3.23
C GLN A 644 -16.57 -21.91 -4.15
N THR A 645 -16.14 -22.78 -5.06
CA THR A 645 -17.03 -23.58 -5.90
C THR A 645 -17.22 -24.97 -5.31
N THR A 646 -18.44 -25.47 -5.34
CA THR A 646 -18.74 -26.89 -5.12
C THR A 646 -19.43 -27.44 -6.36
N VAL A 647 -19.25 -28.75 -6.64
CA VAL A 647 -19.96 -29.45 -7.71
C VAL A 647 -20.28 -30.88 -7.29
N ASP A 648 -21.48 -31.31 -7.60
CA ASP A 648 -21.96 -32.66 -7.35
C ASP A 648 -22.54 -33.21 -8.63
N ALA A 649 -22.08 -34.40 -8.96
CA ALA A 649 -22.64 -35.26 -10.02
C ALA A 649 -23.20 -36.50 -9.36
N PRO A 650 -24.22 -37.17 -9.97
CA PRO A 650 -24.85 -38.35 -9.37
C PRO A 650 -23.85 -39.44 -8.97
N ALA A 651 -23.90 -39.86 -7.70
CA ALA A 651 -23.05 -40.91 -7.18
C ALA A 651 -23.40 -42.31 -7.68
N THR A 652 -24.54 -42.46 -8.34
CA THR A 652 -25.02 -43.74 -8.94
C THR A 652 -24.71 -43.74 -10.42
N GLY A 653 -24.33 -44.92 -10.96
CA GLY A 653 -24.12 -45.08 -12.40
C GLY A 653 -25.30 -44.60 -13.23
N ILE A 654 -25.00 -43.96 -14.35
CA ILE A 654 -25.98 -43.42 -15.30
C ILE A 654 -25.96 -44.31 -16.53
N THR A 655 -27.13 -44.65 -17.06
CA THR A 655 -27.22 -45.38 -18.31
C THR A 655 -26.98 -44.44 -19.48
N LEU A 656 -26.14 -44.90 -20.43
CA LEU A 656 -25.88 -44.16 -21.66
C LEU A 656 -27.19 -43.82 -22.40
N GLY A 657 -27.30 -42.59 -22.84
CA GLY A 657 -28.52 -42.07 -23.47
C GLY A 657 -29.45 -41.32 -22.50
N ASN A 658 -29.20 -41.36 -21.20
CA ASN A 658 -29.94 -40.57 -20.22
C ASN A 658 -29.19 -39.31 -19.87
N SER A 659 -29.96 -38.26 -19.55
CA SER A 659 -29.43 -37.00 -19.02
C SER A 659 -29.22 -37.10 -17.53
N LEU A 660 -28.24 -36.40 -17.03
CA LEU A 660 -27.97 -36.16 -15.61
C LEU A 660 -28.07 -34.66 -15.27
N VAL A 661 -28.28 -34.37 -14.02
CA VAL A 661 -28.20 -33.02 -13.49
C VAL A 661 -26.92 -32.88 -12.70
N ILE A 662 -26.05 -31.98 -13.14
CA ILE A 662 -24.90 -31.49 -12.40
C ILE A 662 -25.37 -30.28 -11.59
N ARG A 663 -25.06 -30.25 -10.34
CA ARG A 663 -25.43 -29.15 -9.42
C ARG A 663 -24.27 -28.75 -8.56
N GLY A 664 -24.32 -27.53 -8.03
CA GLY A 664 -23.31 -27.03 -7.14
C GLY A 664 -23.68 -25.68 -6.58
N MET A 665 -22.73 -25.05 -5.99
CA MET A 665 -22.90 -23.75 -5.35
C MET A 665 -21.61 -22.94 -5.48
N ILE A 666 -21.74 -21.62 -5.63
CA ILE A 666 -20.63 -20.67 -5.50
C ILE A 666 -20.89 -19.80 -4.28
N THR A 667 -19.94 -19.78 -3.38
CA THR A 667 -20.00 -19.01 -2.14
C THR A 667 -18.85 -18.01 -2.03
N ASP A 668 -19.14 -16.89 -1.38
CA ASP A 668 -18.17 -15.97 -0.82
C ASP A 668 -17.58 -16.61 0.44
N VAL A 669 -16.28 -16.78 0.46
CA VAL A 669 -15.54 -17.30 1.63
C VAL A 669 -14.56 -16.25 2.17
N SER A 670 -14.90 -14.96 1.98
CA SER A 670 -14.17 -13.87 2.62
C SER A 670 -14.24 -13.98 4.14
N PRO A 671 -13.20 -13.56 4.87
CA PRO A 671 -13.09 -13.77 6.32
C PRO A 671 -14.28 -13.26 7.12
N GLY A 672 -14.90 -12.17 6.69
CA GLY A 672 -16.12 -11.63 7.33
C GLY A 672 -17.31 -12.57 7.29
N THR A 673 -17.39 -13.50 6.33
CA THR A 673 -18.50 -14.45 6.17
C THR A 673 -18.49 -15.57 7.21
N GLU A 674 -17.37 -15.79 7.89
CA GLU A 674 -17.21 -16.84 8.90
C GLU A 674 -17.79 -16.48 10.27
N THR A 675 -18.37 -15.28 10.43
CA THR A 675 -18.97 -14.88 11.71
C THR A 675 -20.19 -15.72 12.06
N TYR A 676 -20.40 -15.96 13.36
CA TYR A 676 -21.55 -16.73 13.84
C TYR A 676 -22.90 -16.19 13.33
N ALA A 677 -23.04 -14.87 13.28
CA ALA A 677 -24.28 -14.23 12.82
C ALA A 677 -24.56 -14.52 11.33
N LEU A 678 -23.53 -14.49 10.50
CA LEU A 678 -23.68 -14.81 9.09
C LEU A 678 -23.85 -16.31 8.84
N GLY A 679 -23.16 -17.17 9.57
CA GLY A 679 -23.38 -18.60 9.51
C GLY A 679 -24.80 -19.01 9.89
N ALA A 680 -25.44 -18.32 10.85
CA ALA A 680 -26.82 -18.55 11.19
C ALA A 680 -27.81 -18.08 10.10
N ARG A 681 -27.49 -16.98 9.40
CA ARG A 681 -28.32 -16.45 8.30
C ARG A 681 -28.12 -17.22 6.99
N PHE A 682 -26.94 -17.72 6.73
CA PHE A 682 -26.54 -18.43 5.51
C PHE A 682 -25.97 -19.81 5.84
N PRO A 683 -26.83 -20.77 6.19
CA PRO A 683 -26.36 -22.10 6.63
C PRO A 683 -25.60 -22.89 5.58
N ASN A 684 -25.73 -22.53 4.30
CA ASN A 684 -25.01 -23.13 3.18
C ASN A 684 -23.79 -22.30 2.74
N GLY A 685 -23.41 -21.24 3.46
CA GLY A 685 -22.44 -20.22 3.09
C GLY A 685 -23.09 -19.00 2.44
N VAL A 686 -22.38 -17.86 2.47
CA VAL A 686 -22.85 -16.63 1.84
C VAL A 686 -22.77 -16.80 0.32
N PRO A 687 -23.86 -16.62 -0.43
CA PRO A 687 -23.82 -16.72 -1.89
C PRO A 687 -22.88 -15.69 -2.53
N ALA A 688 -22.09 -16.12 -3.50
CA ALA A 688 -21.40 -15.21 -4.39
C ALA A 688 -22.40 -14.64 -5.42
N VAL A 689 -22.40 -13.33 -5.60
CA VAL A 689 -23.31 -12.60 -6.48
C VAL A 689 -22.56 -11.79 -7.52
N SER A 690 -23.22 -11.40 -8.59
CA SER A 690 -22.62 -10.59 -9.67
C SER A 690 -22.19 -9.20 -9.16
N ASP A 691 -21.21 -8.59 -9.83
CA ASP A 691 -20.71 -7.26 -9.48
C ASP A 691 -21.83 -6.19 -9.52
N GLU A 692 -22.79 -6.31 -10.43
CA GLU A 692 -23.97 -5.44 -10.49
C GLU A 692 -24.82 -5.47 -9.21
N SER A 693 -24.91 -6.63 -8.56
CA SER A 693 -25.69 -6.82 -7.35
C SER A 693 -24.92 -6.49 -6.07
N MET A 694 -23.60 -6.32 -6.17
CA MET A 694 -22.68 -6.32 -5.04
C MET A 694 -22.99 -5.25 -3.99
N SER A 695 -23.21 -4.02 -4.40
CA SER A 695 -23.46 -2.91 -3.45
C SER A 695 -24.68 -3.15 -2.56
N ALA A 696 -25.79 -3.56 -3.15
CA ALA A 696 -27.01 -3.86 -2.40
C ALA A 696 -26.87 -5.14 -1.57
N TRP A 697 -26.16 -6.14 -2.10
CA TRP A 697 -25.90 -7.40 -1.43
C TRP A 697 -25.05 -7.21 -0.18
N MET A 698 -23.95 -6.44 -0.25
CA MET A 698 -23.10 -6.16 0.90
C MET A 698 -23.83 -5.41 2.03
N LYS A 699 -24.71 -4.47 1.69
CA LYS A 699 -25.59 -3.83 2.67
C LYS A 699 -26.53 -4.82 3.37
N TYR A 700 -27.09 -5.76 2.63
CA TYR A 700 -27.90 -6.84 3.21
C TYR A 700 -27.04 -7.74 4.12
N VAL A 701 -25.87 -8.16 3.68
CA VAL A 701 -25.00 -9.09 4.42
C VAL A 701 -24.48 -8.44 5.72
N TYR A 702 -23.89 -7.24 5.62
CA TYR A 702 -23.13 -6.65 6.74
C TYR A 702 -23.84 -5.52 7.48
N MET A 703 -24.80 -4.83 6.86
CA MET A 703 -25.45 -3.65 7.42
C MET A 703 -26.94 -3.86 7.74
N GLN A 704 -27.45 -5.09 7.61
CA GLN A 704 -28.82 -5.49 7.95
C GLN A 704 -29.91 -4.76 7.14
N PHE A 705 -29.58 -4.27 5.93
CA PHE A 705 -30.59 -3.78 5.00
C PHE A 705 -31.48 -4.92 4.49
N GLU A 706 -32.60 -4.58 3.85
CA GLU A 706 -33.49 -5.55 3.22
C GLU A 706 -32.77 -6.33 2.12
N ARG A 707 -33.13 -7.62 1.98
CA ARG A 707 -32.56 -8.48 0.93
C ARG A 707 -33.00 -7.94 -0.43
N PRO A 708 -32.05 -7.67 -1.34
CA PRO A 708 -32.39 -7.26 -2.72
C PRO A 708 -33.18 -8.34 -3.44
N SER A 709 -34.26 -7.96 -4.10
CA SER A 709 -35.14 -8.90 -4.84
C SER A 709 -34.62 -9.27 -6.22
N ASP A 710 -33.69 -8.49 -6.77
CA ASP A 710 -33.13 -8.59 -8.12
C ASP A 710 -31.69 -9.10 -8.15
N THR A 711 -31.25 -9.73 -7.06
CA THR A 711 -29.90 -10.28 -6.94
C THR A 711 -29.61 -11.30 -8.04
N LYS A 712 -28.53 -11.09 -8.76
CA LYS A 712 -28.04 -12.02 -9.79
C LYS A 712 -26.85 -12.81 -9.26
N GLY A 713 -26.77 -14.08 -9.60
CA GLY A 713 -25.62 -14.93 -9.31
C GLY A 713 -24.47 -14.73 -10.30
N VAL A 714 -23.50 -15.63 -10.26
CA VAL A 714 -22.27 -15.57 -11.05
C VAL A 714 -22.25 -16.64 -12.14
N PRO A 715 -21.56 -16.41 -13.28
CA PRO A 715 -21.45 -17.40 -14.35
C PRO A 715 -20.51 -18.55 -13.98
N ILE A 716 -20.87 -19.77 -14.38
CA ILE A 716 -20.10 -20.99 -14.16
C ILE A 716 -19.90 -21.71 -15.49
N ALA A 717 -18.65 -22.02 -15.83
CA ALA A 717 -18.30 -22.89 -16.94
C ALA A 717 -18.23 -24.34 -16.49
N LEU A 718 -18.82 -25.23 -17.25
CA LEU A 718 -18.83 -26.67 -17.00
C LEU A 718 -18.05 -27.40 -18.08
N SER A 719 -17.09 -28.21 -17.67
CA SER A 719 -16.29 -29.06 -18.56
C SER A 719 -16.24 -30.49 -18.05
N VAL A 720 -15.91 -31.39 -18.92
CA VAL A 720 -15.72 -32.79 -18.55
C VAL A 720 -14.43 -33.34 -19.14
N LEU A 721 -13.81 -34.25 -18.38
CA LEU A 721 -12.81 -35.20 -18.88
C LEU A 721 -13.51 -36.53 -19.06
N ASP A 722 -13.58 -37.04 -20.30
CA ASP A 722 -14.26 -38.28 -20.63
C ASP A 722 -13.34 -39.53 -20.42
N ALA A 723 -13.94 -40.72 -20.60
CA ALA A 723 -13.21 -42.00 -20.43
C ALA A 723 -12.05 -42.18 -21.42
N ASN A 724 -12.00 -41.45 -22.52
CA ASN A 724 -10.94 -41.46 -23.53
C ASN A 724 -9.82 -40.43 -23.22
N GLY A 725 -9.96 -39.64 -22.15
CA GLY A 725 -9.03 -38.61 -21.80
C GLY A 725 -9.23 -37.28 -22.53
N ASN A 726 -10.36 -37.09 -23.19
CA ASN A 726 -10.67 -35.80 -23.86
C ASN A 726 -11.29 -34.83 -22.86
N TYR A 727 -10.66 -33.67 -22.71
CA TYR A 727 -11.19 -32.53 -21.95
C TYR A 727 -12.01 -31.66 -22.90
N ARG A 728 -13.23 -31.28 -22.52
CA ARG A 728 -14.10 -30.43 -23.31
C ARG A 728 -15.12 -29.69 -22.46
N GLU A 729 -15.44 -28.48 -22.88
CA GLU A 729 -16.55 -27.72 -22.33
C GLU A 729 -17.87 -28.37 -22.74
N ILE A 730 -18.81 -28.47 -21.79
CA ILE A 730 -20.16 -28.99 -22.00
C ILE A 730 -21.24 -27.91 -21.93
N GLY A 731 -20.94 -26.75 -21.43
CA GLY A 731 -21.79 -25.58 -21.39
C GLY A 731 -21.55 -24.66 -20.21
N ASN A 732 -22.35 -23.61 -20.15
CA ASN A 732 -22.29 -22.57 -19.11
C ASN A 732 -23.64 -22.47 -18.41
N THR A 733 -23.62 -22.08 -17.14
CA THR A 733 -24.82 -21.78 -16.35
C THR A 733 -24.55 -20.58 -15.47
N THR A 734 -25.57 -20.07 -14.78
CA THR A 734 -25.45 -18.99 -13.81
C THR A 734 -26.06 -19.46 -12.51
N SER A 735 -25.43 -19.13 -11.38
CA SER A 735 -26.00 -19.40 -10.07
C SER A 735 -27.23 -18.50 -9.80
N ASP A 736 -28.11 -18.95 -8.94
CA ASP A 736 -29.24 -18.15 -8.48
C ASP A 736 -28.82 -17.19 -7.33
N ALA A 737 -29.79 -16.45 -6.80
CA ALA A 737 -29.57 -15.51 -5.69
C ALA A 737 -29.17 -16.19 -4.37
N ASP A 738 -29.28 -17.50 -4.27
CA ASP A 738 -28.83 -18.31 -3.14
C ASP A 738 -27.52 -19.04 -3.42
N GLY A 739 -26.88 -18.74 -4.57
CA GLY A 739 -25.59 -19.26 -4.98
C GLY A 739 -25.64 -20.63 -5.66
N PHE A 740 -26.81 -21.27 -5.75
CA PHE A 740 -26.95 -22.58 -6.35
C PHE A 740 -26.97 -22.51 -7.88
N PHE A 741 -26.37 -23.51 -8.52
CA PHE A 741 -26.50 -23.71 -9.95
C PHE A 741 -26.89 -25.16 -10.28
N THR A 742 -27.55 -25.33 -11.42
CA THR A 742 -27.86 -26.62 -11.98
C THR A 742 -27.58 -26.61 -13.49
N PHE A 743 -27.16 -27.76 -14.01
CA PHE A 743 -26.93 -27.94 -15.44
C PHE A 743 -27.34 -29.34 -15.86
N SER A 744 -28.23 -29.46 -16.85
CA SER A 744 -28.65 -30.78 -17.40
C SER A 744 -27.79 -31.11 -18.60
N TRP A 745 -27.17 -32.26 -18.58
CA TRP A 745 -26.28 -32.75 -19.62
C TRP A 745 -26.49 -34.24 -19.93
N GLN A 746 -26.26 -34.67 -21.17
CA GLN A 746 -26.33 -36.02 -21.61
C GLN A 746 -24.96 -36.50 -22.08
N PRO A 747 -24.33 -37.45 -21.36
CA PRO A 747 -23.06 -38.06 -21.77
C PRO A 747 -23.21 -38.84 -23.08
N ASP A 748 -22.16 -38.84 -23.88
CA ASP A 748 -22.16 -39.39 -25.24
C ASP A 748 -21.41 -40.71 -25.37
N ILE A 749 -20.55 -41.06 -24.37
CA ILE A 749 -19.83 -42.31 -24.35
C ILE A 749 -19.92 -43.01 -22.98
N GLN A 750 -19.65 -44.30 -22.95
CA GLN A 750 -19.54 -45.09 -21.74
C GLN A 750 -18.21 -44.80 -21.03
N GLY A 751 -18.23 -44.94 -19.72
CA GLY A 751 -17.04 -44.91 -18.87
C GLY A 751 -17.09 -43.86 -17.80
N GLN A 752 -15.95 -43.61 -17.17
CA GLN A 752 -15.84 -42.60 -16.13
C GLN A 752 -15.69 -41.21 -16.71
N TYR A 753 -16.42 -40.27 -16.15
CA TYR A 753 -16.28 -38.84 -16.38
C TYR A 753 -15.83 -38.13 -15.11
N THR A 754 -14.99 -37.12 -15.29
CA THR A 754 -14.74 -36.10 -14.26
C THR A 754 -15.33 -34.78 -14.73
N VAL A 755 -16.22 -34.23 -13.94
CA VAL A 755 -16.85 -32.92 -14.18
C VAL A 755 -15.99 -31.85 -13.51
N TYR A 756 -15.78 -30.76 -14.20
CA TYR A 756 -15.16 -29.53 -13.69
C TYR A 756 -16.21 -28.42 -13.73
N ALA A 757 -16.46 -27.81 -12.61
CA ALA A 757 -17.20 -26.55 -12.52
C ALA A 757 -16.21 -25.43 -12.18
N SER A 758 -16.14 -24.41 -13.02
CA SER A 758 -15.18 -23.33 -12.89
C SER A 758 -15.88 -21.99 -12.90
N PHE A 759 -15.62 -21.21 -11.86
CA PHE A 759 -15.93 -19.78 -11.81
C PHE A 759 -14.65 -19.01 -12.09
N ALA A 760 -14.65 -18.21 -13.15
CA ALA A 760 -13.45 -17.47 -13.60
C ALA A 760 -13.06 -16.30 -12.70
N GLY A 761 -13.87 -16.00 -11.66
CA GLY A 761 -13.76 -14.80 -10.88
C GLY A 761 -14.53 -13.63 -11.49
N SER A 762 -14.56 -12.51 -10.77
CA SER A 762 -15.15 -11.25 -11.18
C SER A 762 -14.35 -10.09 -10.58
N GLU A 763 -14.83 -8.86 -10.63
CA GLU A 763 -14.20 -7.75 -9.90
C GLU A 763 -14.32 -7.90 -8.38
N SER A 764 -15.33 -8.65 -7.92
CA SER A 764 -15.57 -8.90 -6.49
C SER A 764 -14.83 -10.13 -5.96
N TYR A 765 -14.58 -11.13 -6.81
CA TYR A 765 -14.12 -12.44 -6.36
C TYR A 765 -12.95 -12.98 -7.17
N TRP A 766 -12.02 -13.61 -6.48
CA TRP A 766 -11.01 -14.47 -7.09
C TRP A 766 -11.66 -15.74 -7.66
N PRO A 767 -11.05 -16.34 -8.69
CA PRO A 767 -11.59 -17.56 -9.31
C PRO A 767 -11.60 -18.74 -8.35
N SER A 768 -12.51 -19.69 -8.59
CA SER A 768 -12.56 -20.96 -7.90
C SER A 768 -13.06 -22.08 -8.80
N HIS A 769 -12.73 -23.31 -8.46
CA HIS A 769 -13.17 -24.48 -9.22
C HIS A 769 -13.37 -25.68 -8.30
N ALA A 770 -14.17 -26.64 -8.78
CA ALA A 770 -14.39 -27.90 -8.11
C ALA A 770 -14.55 -29.03 -9.12
N THR A 771 -14.33 -30.25 -8.66
CA THR A 771 -14.47 -31.46 -9.49
C THR A 771 -15.35 -32.50 -8.81
N SER A 772 -16.09 -33.28 -9.63
CA SER A 772 -16.83 -34.44 -9.21
C SER A 772 -16.73 -35.50 -10.29
N SER A 773 -17.02 -36.75 -9.96
CA SER A 773 -16.91 -37.85 -10.93
C SER A 773 -18.16 -38.70 -10.90
N PHE A 774 -18.52 -39.28 -12.07
CA PHE A 774 -19.58 -40.25 -12.20
C PHE A 774 -19.22 -41.28 -13.28
N VAL A 775 -20.01 -42.36 -13.37
CA VAL A 775 -19.79 -43.43 -14.32
C VAL A 775 -21.02 -43.57 -15.21
N VAL A 776 -20.80 -43.81 -16.51
CA VAL A 776 -21.83 -44.07 -17.52
C VAL A 776 -21.72 -45.51 -17.93
N ASP A 777 -22.82 -46.28 -17.74
CA ASP A 777 -22.91 -47.69 -18.06
C ASP A 777 -23.78 -47.91 -19.29
N TYR A 778 -23.63 -49.05 -19.93
CA TYR A 778 -24.59 -49.44 -20.93
C TYR A 778 -25.97 -49.70 -20.33
N PRO A 779 -27.07 -49.52 -21.09
CA PRO A 779 -28.37 -50.05 -20.70
C PRO A 779 -28.22 -51.52 -20.35
N ALA A 780 -28.72 -51.92 -19.19
CA ALA A 780 -28.73 -53.32 -18.85
C ALA A 780 -29.43 -54.10 -19.99
N THR A 781 -28.70 -54.99 -20.63
CA THR A 781 -29.35 -55.93 -21.57
C THR A 781 -30.37 -56.67 -20.77
N THR A 782 -31.64 -56.46 -21.08
CA THR A 782 -32.71 -57.23 -20.42
C THR A 782 -32.39 -58.72 -20.67
N PRO A 783 -32.06 -59.51 -19.65
CA PRO A 783 -31.92 -60.92 -19.88
C PRO A 783 -33.25 -61.39 -20.38
N ALA A 784 -33.25 -62.21 -21.49
CA ALA A 784 -34.43 -62.90 -21.88
C ALA A 784 -35.00 -63.64 -20.66
N PRO A 785 -36.27 -63.61 -20.38
CA PRO A 785 -36.82 -64.15 -19.15
C PRO A 785 -36.51 -65.64 -19.12
N SER A 786 -35.41 -66.02 -18.48
CA SER A 786 -35.19 -67.36 -18.05
C SER A 786 -36.22 -67.60 -16.97
N ALA A 787 -37.21 -68.43 -17.28
CA ALA A 787 -38.15 -68.87 -16.30
C ALA A 787 -37.40 -69.77 -15.29
N ILE A 788 -36.78 -69.14 -14.32
CA ILE A 788 -36.27 -69.81 -13.13
C ILE A 788 -37.39 -69.73 -12.12
N SER A 789 -38.04 -70.91 -11.88
CA SER A 789 -38.96 -71.04 -10.76
C SER A 789 -38.15 -70.87 -9.45
N LEU A 790 -38.01 -69.74 -8.98
CA LEU A 790 -37.39 -69.43 -7.67
C LEU A 790 -38.29 -69.87 -6.51
N GLN A 791 -39.42 -70.43 -6.79
CA GLN A 791 -40.40 -70.74 -5.77
C GLN A 791 -40.01 -71.97 -4.91
N THR A 792 -39.19 -72.89 -5.42
CA THR A 792 -38.86 -74.12 -4.68
C THR A 792 -37.76 -73.99 -3.63
N THR A 793 -36.85 -73.04 -3.80
CA THR A 793 -35.74 -72.85 -2.85
C THR A 793 -36.16 -71.90 -1.68
N TYR A 794 -37.03 -70.98 -1.94
CA TYR A 794 -37.52 -70.02 -0.93
C TYR A 794 -38.45 -70.78 0.06
N ASP A 795 -39.39 -71.62 -0.45
CA ASP A 795 -40.30 -72.38 0.40
C ASP A 795 -39.57 -73.47 1.20
N ALA A 796 -38.48 -74.05 0.63
CA ALA A 796 -37.76 -75.13 1.26
C ALA A 796 -36.91 -74.78 2.45
N TYR A 797 -36.38 -73.52 2.48
CA TYR A 797 -35.44 -73.12 3.53
C TYR A 797 -35.87 -71.93 4.30
N PHE A 798 -36.46 -70.92 3.67
CA PHE A 798 -36.77 -69.62 4.32
C PHE A 798 -37.98 -69.77 5.28
N VAL A 799 -39.04 -70.40 4.81
CA VAL A 799 -40.23 -70.56 5.64
C VAL A 799 -39.95 -71.47 6.87
N PRO A 800 -39.24 -72.63 6.75
CA PRO A 800 -38.82 -73.42 7.89
C PRO A 800 -37.88 -72.64 8.84
N ALA A 801 -36.96 -71.81 8.31
CA ALA A 801 -36.08 -71.02 9.15
C ALA A 801 -36.82 -69.98 9.97
N ILE A 802 -37.80 -69.24 9.37
CA ILE A 802 -38.65 -68.32 10.08
C ILE A 802 -39.53 -69.01 11.12
N LEU A 803 -40.09 -70.15 10.79
CA LEU A 803 -40.90 -70.92 11.74
C LEU A 803 -40.01 -71.39 12.91
N GLY A 804 -38.79 -71.86 12.64
CA GLY A 804 -37.81 -72.21 13.68
C GLY A 804 -37.44 -71.05 14.57
N LEU A 805 -37.29 -69.88 14.02
CA LEU A 805 -37.00 -68.65 14.75
C LEU A 805 -38.18 -68.24 15.67
N PHE A 806 -39.44 -68.28 15.16
CA PHE A 806 -40.60 -68.01 15.95
C PHE A 806 -40.78 -69.04 17.08
N ALA A 807 -40.55 -70.33 16.82
CA ALA A 807 -40.57 -71.33 17.84
C ALA A 807 -39.53 -71.06 18.93
N SER A 808 -38.31 -70.65 18.55
CA SER A 808 -37.26 -70.32 19.48
C SER A 808 -37.64 -69.13 20.38
N ILE A 809 -38.25 -68.12 19.78
CA ILE A 809 -38.72 -66.93 20.55
C ILE A 809 -39.83 -67.28 21.57
N VAL A 810 -40.74 -68.19 21.15
CA VAL A 810 -41.80 -68.67 22.05
C VAL A 810 -41.22 -69.48 23.19
N ILE A 811 -40.27 -70.36 22.91
CA ILE A 811 -39.55 -71.13 23.95
C ILE A 811 -38.86 -70.25 24.94
N VAL A 812 -38.14 -69.22 24.45
CA VAL A 812 -37.45 -68.28 25.31
C VAL A 812 -38.43 -67.46 26.16
N ALA A 813 -39.55 -67.02 25.59
CA ALA A 813 -40.60 -66.31 26.31
C ALA A 813 -41.24 -67.23 27.39
N VAL A 814 -41.52 -68.53 27.12
CA VAL A 814 -42.03 -69.46 28.12
C VAL A 814 -41.00 -69.69 29.24
N VAL A 815 -39.72 -69.91 28.88
CA VAL A 815 -38.67 -70.10 29.87
C VAL A 815 -38.54 -68.84 30.78
N LEU A 816 -38.60 -67.70 30.21
CA LEU A 816 -38.58 -66.44 30.95
C LEU A 816 -39.80 -66.28 31.86
N ALA A 817 -41.00 -66.65 31.37
CA ALA A 817 -42.21 -66.62 32.16
C ALA A 817 -42.13 -67.62 33.32
N LEU A 818 -41.60 -68.89 33.10
CA LEU A 818 -41.41 -69.91 34.16
C LEU A 818 -40.34 -69.45 35.18
N LEU A 819 -39.27 -68.77 34.71
CA LEU A 819 -38.25 -68.19 35.61
C LEU A 819 -38.81 -67.04 36.46
N MET A 820 -39.71 -66.24 35.92
CA MET A 820 -40.37 -65.15 36.66
C MET A 820 -41.41 -65.71 37.64
N LEU A 821 -42.10 -66.83 37.34
CA LEU A 821 -43.01 -67.52 38.25
C LEU A 821 -42.31 -68.29 39.39
N LYS A 822 -41.02 -68.63 39.18
CA LYS A 822 -40.22 -69.29 40.22
C LYS A 822 -39.58 -68.34 41.23
N LYS A 823 -39.72 -67.01 40.98
CA LYS A 823 -39.17 -65.93 41.83
C LYS A 823 -40.24 -65.22 42.69
N ARG A 824 -41.46 -65.83 42.74
CA ARG A 824 -42.47 -65.38 43.67
C ARG A 824 -42.60 -66.36 44.82
#